data_92a9cf82f47af9268fc05fcaeb03a4fe
#
_entry.id   92a9cf82f47af9268fc05fcaeb03a4fe
#
_cell.length_a   1.000
_cell.length_b   1.000
_cell.length_c   1.000
_cell.angle_alpha   90.00
_cell.angle_beta   90.00
_cell.angle_gamma   90.00
#
_symmetry.space_group_name_H-M   'P 1'
#
loop_
_entity.id
_entity.type
_entity.pdbx_description
1 polymer ?
#
loop_
_entity_poly.entity_id
_entity_poly.type
_entity_poly.pdbx_seq_one_letter_code
_entity_poly.pdbx_strand_id
1 'polypeptide(L)'
;MSDCIEIKGARVNNLKSVDVKIPRNQFVVIAGVSGSGKSSLAFDTLYAEGQRRYVESLSSYARQFLGRMNKPECDFIRGIPPAIAIEQKVISRNPRSTVGTSTEIYEYLRLLYARIGRTYSPISGAEVKKHSTEDVVQKVLEYSKGTRFLVMAPIHLPEGRTLEQQLKAYQLEGYARIWLSPSPSQGGEIVRIDDVLDAPLSEEPGEVYLVIDRLSVDDSKDAIARLVDSAETAFFEGHGELRLMFPPSNICYDFSTRFEADGIVFEEPSDQLFSFNSPAGACPECQGFGRIIGIDEKLVIPNTTLSVYDGCVVCWHGDKMKEWLEWFCRHAAKDDFPIFEPYMNLTQKQKDWLWHGLPSDKGTKEKPCIDSFFEMVKENQYKIQYRVMMARYRGKTTCPKCHGTRLKPEAEYVKIGGRSITDLVQMPVVRLKEWFSRLELEPHEAEVGKRLLTEINNRLQFLLDVGLGYLTLNRLSNTLSGGESQRINLCTSLGSSLVGSLYILDEPSIGLHSRDTDRLIHVLKELQALGNTVVVVEHDEEIMRAADHLIDIGPDAGRLGGEIVFDGDASEITKSSLKKHPNSYTVKYLLHNEEIPVPQSRRPWNRHIDIKGARMNNLRGIDVQIPLNVMTVVTGVSGSGKSSLIKGILYPSLKRHLGEVCDAPGEYLGLQGDIDAVKHVEFVDQNPIGKSTRSNPATYVKAYDAIRDLYAEQPLSQQMGFTSQYFSFNADGGRCEECKGAGTITVEMQFMADLVLECEACHGHRFKHDILEVRYHQKNIDDVLNMTISEAITFFEGCDTIVKRLKTLEDVGLGYIKLGQNSSSLSGGENQRVKLAYFIGREQQEPTLFIFDEPTTGLHFHDIQKLLHAFDALISRGHTILVIEHNMEIIKCADHVIDLGPDGGDKGGNLVIAGTPEEVARCGDSLTGQYLKDKLT
;
A
#
# COMPACT_ATOMS: atom_id res chain seq x y z
N MET A 1 23.43 24.68 -24.94
CA MET A 1 22.09 24.61 -24.28
C MET A 1 22.09 25.68 -23.21
N SER A 2 20.97 26.32 -22.91
CA SER A 2 20.92 27.32 -21.81
C SER A 2 21.22 26.62 -20.47
N ASP A 3 22.05 27.24 -19.63
CA ASP A 3 22.43 26.69 -18.31
C ASP A 3 21.30 26.79 -17.28
N CYS A 4 20.17 27.41 -17.65
CA CYS A 4 19.01 27.58 -16.81
C CYS A 4 17.70 27.41 -17.58
N ILE A 5 16.63 27.08 -16.84
CA ILE A 5 15.24 27.18 -17.27
C ILE A 5 14.78 28.59 -16.92
N GLU A 6 14.33 29.36 -17.93
CA GLU A 6 13.88 30.73 -17.76
C GLU A 6 12.36 30.80 -17.87
N ILE A 7 11.69 31.22 -16.79
CA ILE A 7 10.26 31.49 -16.71
C ILE A 7 10.09 33.00 -16.63
N LYS A 8 9.22 33.57 -17.49
CA LYS A 8 8.94 35.00 -17.51
C LYS A 8 7.45 35.28 -17.47
N GLY A 9 7.08 36.19 -16.58
CA GLY A 9 5.72 36.69 -16.46
C GLY A 9 4.70 35.63 -16.06
N ALA A 10 5.03 34.70 -15.15
CA ALA A 10 4.09 33.66 -14.69
C ALA A 10 2.96 34.27 -13.87
N ARG A 11 1.70 34.01 -14.29
CA ARG A 11 0.48 34.61 -13.69
C ARG A 11 -0.57 33.55 -13.32
N VAL A 12 -0.18 32.30 -13.27
CA VAL A 12 -1.10 31.21 -12.94
C VAL A 12 -1.54 31.32 -11.48
N ASN A 13 -2.85 31.20 -11.25
CA ASN A 13 -3.48 31.30 -9.94
C ASN A 13 -3.17 32.64 -9.23
N ASN A 14 -2.41 32.61 -8.15
CA ASN A 14 -2.05 33.78 -7.35
C ASN A 14 -0.69 34.40 -7.72
N LEU A 15 0.05 33.87 -8.69
CA LEU A 15 1.33 34.42 -9.11
C LEU A 15 1.22 35.81 -9.72
N LYS A 16 2.06 36.74 -9.28
CA LYS A 16 2.03 38.17 -9.69
C LYS A 16 3.05 38.52 -10.78
N SER A 17 2.91 37.87 -11.93
CA SER A 17 3.82 38.08 -13.08
C SER A 17 5.29 37.81 -12.73
N VAL A 18 5.52 36.59 -12.20
CA VAL A 18 6.80 36.20 -11.64
C VAL A 18 7.81 35.89 -12.74
N ASP A 19 9.03 36.42 -12.59
CA ASP A 19 10.21 36.10 -13.38
C ASP A 19 11.15 35.24 -12.51
N VAL A 20 11.56 34.05 -13.00
CA VAL A 20 12.46 33.14 -12.27
C VAL A 20 13.40 32.41 -13.20
N LYS A 21 14.64 32.15 -12.74
CA LYS A 21 15.65 31.35 -13.42
C LYS A 21 16.02 30.14 -12.57
N ILE A 22 15.64 28.98 -13.01
CA ILE A 22 15.95 27.72 -12.36
C ILE A 22 17.23 27.13 -12.98
N PRO A 23 18.33 27.03 -12.23
CA PRO A 23 19.56 26.44 -12.74
C PRO A 23 19.36 24.96 -13.08
N ARG A 24 20.00 24.52 -14.18
CA ARG A 24 19.93 23.11 -14.62
C ARG A 24 20.98 22.27 -13.89
N ASN A 25 20.71 20.97 -13.79
CA ASN A 25 21.57 20.01 -13.13
C ASN A 25 21.88 20.36 -11.66
N GLN A 26 20.95 21.05 -11.00
CA GLN A 26 21.03 21.40 -9.60
C GLN A 26 19.82 20.88 -8.83
N PHE A 27 20.00 20.77 -7.52
CA PHE A 27 18.95 20.49 -6.56
C PHE A 27 18.34 21.82 -6.08
N VAL A 28 17.14 22.14 -6.58
CA VAL A 28 16.43 23.38 -6.35
C VAL A 28 15.23 23.15 -5.43
N VAL A 29 15.10 23.96 -4.39
CA VAL A 29 13.94 23.91 -3.49
C VAL A 29 13.08 25.16 -3.67
N ILE A 30 11.76 24.96 -3.86
CA ILE A 30 10.76 26.03 -3.88
C ILE A 30 10.06 26.01 -2.51
N ALA A 31 10.36 27.03 -1.69
CA ALA A 31 9.83 27.21 -0.34
C ALA A 31 8.80 28.35 -0.26
N GLY A 32 8.22 28.55 0.92
CA GLY A 32 7.29 29.64 1.23
C GLY A 32 6.09 29.19 2.07
N VAL A 33 5.31 30.11 2.58
CA VAL A 33 4.13 29.82 3.39
C VAL A 33 3.06 29.03 2.61
N SER A 34 2.17 28.34 3.33
CA SER A 34 1.05 27.62 2.68
C SER A 34 0.18 28.57 1.87
N GLY A 35 -0.16 28.20 0.63
CA GLY A 35 -0.96 29.06 -0.27
C GLY A 35 -0.21 30.24 -0.89
N SER A 36 1.12 30.34 -0.78
CA SER A 36 1.92 31.43 -1.37
C SER A 36 2.06 31.33 -2.89
N GLY A 37 1.82 30.15 -3.51
CA GLY A 37 1.93 29.95 -4.96
C GLY A 37 3.04 28.97 -5.39
N LYS A 38 3.63 28.22 -4.47
CA LYS A 38 4.68 27.22 -4.75
C LYS A 38 4.27 26.19 -5.80
N SER A 39 3.13 25.51 -5.55
CA SER A 39 2.60 24.50 -6.47
C SER A 39 2.15 25.14 -7.80
N SER A 40 1.67 26.40 -7.78
CA SER A 40 1.35 27.15 -9.01
C SER A 40 2.57 27.39 -9.88
N LEU A 41 3.75 27.65 -9.29
CA LEU A 41 5.00 27.79 -10.06
C LEU A 41 5.52 26.42 -10.51
N ALA A 42 5.59 25.44 -9.62
CA ALA A 42 6.22 24.13 -9.87
C ALA A 42 5.36 23.25 -10.80
N PHE A 43 4.08 23.08 -10.47
CA PHE A 43 3.18 22.14 -11.17
C PHE A 43 2.33 22.82 -12.24
N ASP A 44 1.58 23.89 -11.88
CA ASP A 44 0.65 24.52 -12.82
C ASP A 44 1.36 25.37 -13.90
N THR A 45 2.64 25.74 -13.68
CA THR A 45 3.43 26.49 -14.65
C THR A 45 4.55 25.64 -15.28
N LEU A 46 5.53 25.22 -14.51
CA LEU A 46 6.73 24.56 -15.03
C LEU A 46 6.42 23.14 -15.56
N TYR A 47 5.77 22.29 -14.75
CA TYR A 47 5.42 20.94 -15.16
C TYR A 47 4.38 20.93 -16.28
N ALA A 48 3.33 21.75 -16.15
CA ALA A 48 2.26 21.83 -17.16
C ALA A 48 2.81 22.20 -18.56
N GLU A 49 3.75 23.13 -18.65
CA GLU A 49 4.40 23.46 -19.91
C GLU A 49 5.31 22.32 -20.42
N GLY A 50 6.06 21.66 -19.52
CA GLY A 50 6.87 20.48 -19.88
C GLY A 50 6.02 19.36 -20.45
N GLN A 51 4.91 19.04 -19.80
CA GLN A 51 3.95 18.03 -20.25
C GLN A 51 3.27 18.43 -21.57
N ARG A 52 2.84 19.70 -21.70
CA ARG A 52 2.26 20.21 -22.95
C ARG A 52 3.21 20.02 -24.13
N ARG A 53 4.50 20.37 -24.00
CA ARG A 53 5.50 20.18 -25.05
C ARG A 53 5.75 18.72 -25.39
N TYR A 54 5.75 17.86 -24.37
CA TYR A 54 5.87 16.42 -24.58
C TYR A 54 4.69 15.88 -25.40
N VAL A 55 3.45 16.23 -25.03
CA VAL A 55 2.24 15.82 -25.74
C VAL A 55 2.23 16.37 -27.16
N GLU A 56 2.67 17.61 -27.39
CA GLU A 56 2.79 18.19 -28.73
C GLU A 56 3.82 17.47 -29.63
N SER A 57 4.83 16.84 -29.03
CA SER A 57 5.81 16.05 -29.76
C SER A 57 5.30 14.68 -30.21
N LEU A 58 4.19 14.20 -29.65
CA LEU A 58 3.59 12.92 -29.98
C LEU A 58 2.86 12.95 -31.33
N SER A 59 2.55 11.76 -31.88
CA SER A 59 1.80 11.63 -33.14
C SER A 59 0.42 12.30 -33.07
N SER A 60 -0.12 12.70 -34.22
CA SER A 60 -1.45 13.32 -34.33
C SER A 60 -2.55 12.42 -33.76
N TYR A 61 -2.42 11.10 -33.89
CA TYR A 61 -3.32 10.12 -33.33
C TYR A 61 -3.30 10.13 -31.78
N ALA A 62 -2.12 10.10 -31.18
CA ALA A 62 -1.97 10.16 -29.71
C ALA A 62 -2.52 11.49 -29.14
N ARG A 63 -2.28 12.60 -29.82
CA ARG A 63 -2.81 13.93 -29.43
C ARG A 63 -4.34 14.00 -29.47
N GLN A 64 -4.99 13.26 -30.33
CA GLN A 64 -6.45 13.23 -30.43
C GLN A 64 -7.10 12.58 -29.18
N PHE A 65 -6.42 11.60 -28.57
CA PHE A 65 -6.86 10.99 -27.32
C PHE A 65 -6.52 11.81 -26.06
N LEU A 66 -5.38 12.49 -26.07
CA LEU A 66 -4.89 13.25 -24.92
C LEU A 66 -5.54 14.65 -24.78
N GLY A 67 -6.27 15.10 -25.81
CA GLY A 67 -6.89 16.41 -25.82
C GLY A 67 -5.87 17.56 -26.00
N ARG A 68 -6.39 18.80 -26.07
CA ARG A 68 -5.55 20.01 -26.05
C ARG A 68 -5.25 20.42 -24.62
N MET A 69 -3.97 20.42 -24.25
CA MET A 69 -3.53 21.00 -22.99
C MET A 69 -3.43 22.52 -23.11
N ASN A 70 -3.99 23.23 -22.15
CA ASN A 70 -3.91 24.68 -22.12
C ASN A 70 -2.47 25.11 -21.82
N LYS A 71 -2.02 26.18 -22.49
CA LYS A 71 -0.74 26.80 -22.17
C LYS A 71 -0.88 27.51 -20.82
N PRO A 72 0.09 27.36 -19.89
CA PRO A 72 0.10 28.13 -18.63
C PRO A 72 0.13 29.63 -18.94
N GLU A 73 -0.51 30.43 -18.08
CA GLU A 73 -0.51 31.89 -18.20
C GLU A 73 0.86 32.48 -17.88
N CYS A 74 1.70 32.61 -18.89
CA CYS A 74 3.04 33.18 -18.78
C CYS A 74 3.46 33.79 -20.12
N ASP A 75 4.40 34.71 -20.11
CA ASP A 75 4.93 35.31 -21.32
C ASP A 75 5.70 34.26 -22.13
N PHE A 76 6.70 33.61 -21.52
CA PHE A 76 7.39 32.47 -22.11
C PHE A 76 8.10 31.62 -21.06
N ILE A 77 8.37 30.35 -21.41
CA ILE A 77 9.25 29.45 -20.67
C ILE A 77 10.25 28.84 -21.67
N ARG A 78 11.55 28.94 -21.34
CA ARG A 78 12.65 28.44 -22.21
C ARG A 78 13.53 27.46 -21.42
N GLY A 79 14.18 26.55 -22.16
CA GLY A 79 15.17 25.63 -21.58
C GLY A 79 14.59 24.45 -20.78
N ILE A 80 13.29 24.14 -20.88
CA ILE A 80 12.68 23.00 -20.18
C ILE A 80 13.13 21.69 -20.83
N PRO A 81 13.75 20.77 -20.07
CA PRO A 81 13.96 19.39 -20.50
C PRO A 81 12.67 18.55 -20.32
N PRO A 82 12.64 17.26 -20.72
CA PRO A 82 11.54 16.37 -20.41
C PRO A 82 11.23 16.40 -18.92
N ALA A 83 9.96 16.66 -18.55
CA ALA A 83 9.56 16.86 -17.17
C ALA A 83 8.77 15.67 -16.63
N ILE A 84 9.12 15.24 -15.43
CA ILE A 84 8.49 14.16 -14.67
C ILE A 84 8.02 14.74 -13.34
N ALA A 85 6.72 14.61 -13.03
CA ALA A 85 6.17 15.00 -11.74
C ALA A 85 5.95 13.79 -10.85
N ILE A 86 6.26 13.93 -9.56
CA ILE A 86 6.06 12.93 -8.53
C ILE A 86 5.17 13.54 -7.44
N GLU A 87 3.87 13.35 -7.60
CA GLU A 87 2.84 13.86 -6.70
C GLU A 87 2.48 12.83 -5.61
N GLN A 88 1.82 13.31 -4.55
CA GLN A 88 1.36 12.48 -3.42
C GLN A 88 0.11 11.63 -3.71
N LYS A 89 -0.53 11.84 -4.84
CA LYS A 89 -1.77 11.13 -5.17
C LYS A 89 -1.52 9.63 -5.34
N VAL A 90 -2.34 8.80 -4.71
CA VAL A 90 -2.32 7.34 -4.92
C VAL A 90 -2.68 7.08 -6.38
N ILE A 91 -1.71 6.64 -7.16
CA ILE A 91 -1.79 6.53 -8.63
C ILE A 91 -2.74 5.42 -9.08
N SER A 92 -2.98 4.41 -8.25
CA SER A 92 -3.75 3.25 -8.70
C SER A 92 -4.93 2.94 -7.79
N ARG A 93 -6.15 3.09 -8.35
CA ARG A 93 -7.38 2.52 -7.79
C ARG A 93 -7.52 1.03 -8.12
N ASN A 94 -6.61 0.46 -8.90
CA ASN A 94 -6.65 -0.94 -9.30
C ASN A 94 -6.44 -1.85 -8.07
N PRO A 95 -7.42 -2.68 -7.70
CA PRO A 95 -7.33 -3.53 -6.52
C PRO A 95 -6.30 -4.67 -6.66
N ARG A 96 -5.73 -4.87 -7.85
CA ARG A 96 -4.67 -5.84 -8.11
C ARG A 96 -3.27 -5.25 -8.02
N SER A 97 -3.12 -3.92 -8.03
CA SER A 97 -1.81 -3.27 -7.94
C SER A 97 -1.17 -3.47 -6.56
N THR A 98 0.11 -3.82 -6.56
CA THR A 98 0.93 -4.06 -5.37
C THR A 98 2.21 -3.25 -5.40
N VAL A 99 2.91 -3.16 -4.27
CA VAL A 99 4.27 -2.57 -4.22
C VAL A 99 5.17 -3.23 -5.26
N GLY A 100 5.16 -4.57 -5.36
CA GLY A 100 5.98 -5.31 -6.33
C GLY A 100 5.69 -4.95 -7.79
N THR A 101 4.41 -4.77 -8.16
CA THR A 101 4.04 -4.37 -9.53
C THR A 101 4.32 -2.88 -9.78
N SER A 102 4.12 -2.03 -8.78
CA SER A 102 4.39 -0.58 -8.92
C SER A 102 5.89 -0.27 -9.04
N THR A 103 6.76 -1.10 -8.42
CA THR A 103 8.22 -0.97 -8.50
C THR A 103 8.84 -1.79 -9.63
N GLU A 104 8.03 -2.49 -10.42
CA GLU A 104 8.44 -3.44 -11.45
C GLU A 104 9.25 -4.64 -10.94
N ILE A 105 9.58 -4.73 -9.65
CA ILE A 105 10.35 -5.85 -9.07
C ILE A 105 9.64 -7.18 -9.33
N TYR A 106 8.30 -7.19 -9.24
CA TYR A 106 7.51 -8.39 -9.49
C TYR A 106 7.68 -8.94 -10.92
N GLU A 107 7.79 -8.06 -11.91
CA GLU A 107 8.00 -8.44 -13.31
C GLU A 107 9.37 -9.13 -13.50
N TYR A 108 10.41 -8.60 -12.87
CA TYR A 108 11.73 -9.23 -12.89
C TYR A 108 11.75 -10.55 -12.13
N LEU A 109 11.03 -10.67 -11.00
CA LEU A 109 10.89 -11.94 -10.26
C LEU A 109 10.20 -13.01 -11.11
N ARG A 110 9.10 -12.68 -11.80
CA ARG A 110 8.42 -13.60 -12.72
C ARG A 110 9.38 -14.16 -13.76
N LEU A 111 10.12 -13.27 -14.42
CA LEU A 111 11.09 -13.67 -15.44
C LEU A 111 12.23 -14.52 -14.85
N LEU A 112 12.68 -14.21 -13.64
CA LEU A 112 13.72 -14.97 -12.96
C LEU A 112 13.24 -16.39 -12.67
N TYR A 113 12.03 -16.55 -12.08
CA TYR A 113 11.45 -17.88 -11.80
C TYR A 113 11.14 -18.68 -13.06
N ALA A 114 10.72 -18.01 -14.14
CA ALA A 114 10.50 -18.67 -15.42
C ALA A 114 11.79 -19.21 -16.07
N ARG A 115 12.95 -18.60 -15.79
CA ARG A 115 14.22 -18.94 -16.44
C ARG A 115 15.10 -19.89 -15.64
N ILE A 116 15.16 -19.73 -14.33
CA ILE A 116 16.04 -20.51 -13.44
C ILE A 116 15.30 -21.19 -12.29
N GLY A 117 13.97 -21.10 -12.24
CA GLY A 117 13.16 -21.76 -11.22
C GLY A 117 13.14 -23.28 -11.44
N ARG A 118 13.32 -24.04 -10.35
CA ARG A 118 13.24 -25.51 -10.35
C ARG A 118 11.94 -25.96 -9.71
N THR A 119 11.24 -26.88 -10.35
CA THR A 119 9.97 -27.43 -9.83
C THR A 119 10.25 -28.60 -8.90
N TYR A 120 9.53 -28.64 -7.77
CA TYR A 120 9.64 -29.72 -6.79
C TYR A 120 8.27 -30.35 -6.54
N SER A 121 8.24 -31.69 -6.43
CA SER A 121 7.01 -32.40 -6.07
C SER A 121 6.56 -32.03 -4.66
N PRO A 122 5.27 -31.73 -4.44
CA PRO A 122 4.74 -31.47 -3.10
C PRO A 122 4.63 -32.76 -2.24
N ILE A 123 4.74 -33.96 -2.83
CA ILE A 123 4.62 -35.24 -2.14
C ILE A 123 6.00 -35.71 -1.66
N SER A 124 6.96 -35.91 -2.56
CA SER A 124 8.29 -36.44 -2.26
C SER A 124 9.33 -35.35 -1.98
N GLY A 125 9.09 -34.11 -2.42
CA GLY A 125 10.07 -33.03 -2.40
C GLY A 125 11.19 -33.20 -3.43
N ALA A 126 11.10 -34.20 -4.32
CA ALA A 126 12.07 -34.43 -5.38
C ALA A 126 11.95 -33.36 -6.47
N GLU A 127 13.08 -33.01 -7.10
CA GLU A 127 13.09 -32.10 -8.25
C GLU A 127 12.45 -32.77 -9.46
N VAL A 128 11.52 -32.07 -10.09
CA VAL A 128 10.84 -32.51 -11.33
C VAL A 128 11.63 -32.02 -12.51
N LYS A 129 12.13 -32.97 -13.33
CA LYS A 129 12.91 -32.70 -14.52
C LYS A 129 12.35 -33.41 -15.71
N LYS A 130 12.45 -32.82 -16.89
CA LYS A 130 12.43 -33.52 -18.14
C LYS A 130 13.82 -34.08 -18.40
N HIS A 131 13.93 -35.38 -18.47
CA HIS A 131 15.20 -35.98 -18.80
C HIS A 131 15.39 -36.02 -20.31
N SER A 132 16.59 -35.72 -20.73
CA SER A 132 17.07 -35.87 -22.09
C SER A 132 17.89 -37.16 -22.28
N THR A 133 18.20 -37.48 -23.49
CA THR A 133 19.15 -38.57 -23.77
C THR A 133 20.57 -38.25 -23.22
N GLU A 134 20.92 -37.00 -23.11
CA GLU A 134 22.17 -36.54 -22.50
C GLU A 134 22.24 -36.86 -20.99
N ASP A 135 21.11 -36.72 -20.28
CA ASP A 135 21.02 -37.09 -18.84
C ASP A 135 21.24 -38.60 -18.66
N VAL A 136 20.68 -39.39 -19.57
CA VAL A 136 20.87 -40.84 -19.58
C VAL A 136 22.32 -41.20 -19.82
N VAL A 137 22.98 -40.54 -20.80
CA VAL A 137 24.42 -40.75 -21.08
C VAL A 137 25.28 -40.34 -19.89
N GLN A 138 25.02 -39.19 -19.31
CA GLN A 138 25.76 -38.67 -18.15
C GLN A 138 25.65 -39.66 -16.97
N LYS A 139 24.47 -40.17 -16.70
CA LYS A 139 24.24 -41.17 -15.66
C LYS A 139 24.99 -42.46 -15.86
N VAL A 140 25.02 -42.97 -17.09
CA VAL A 140 25.78 -44.16 -17.44
C VAL A 140 27.30 -43.93 -17.26
N LEU A 141 27.81 -42.77 -17.62
CA LEU A 141 29.24 -42.43 -17.50
C LEU A 141 29.72 -42.24 -16.05
N GLU A 142 28.81 -42.14 -15.08
CA GLU A 142 29.19 -42.18 -13.63
C GLU A 142 29.70 -43.53 -13.19
N TYR A 143 29.44 -44.63 -13.94
CA TYR A 143 29.86 -45.96 -13.64
C TYR A 143 31.18 -46.31 -14.29
N SER A 144 31.88 -47.28 -13.69
CA SER A 144 33.19 -47.74 -14.21
C SER A 144 33.09 -48.36 -15.56
N LYS A 145 34.05 -48.06 -16.46
CA LYS A 145 34.15 -48.66 -17.79
C LYS A 145 34.06 -50.17 -17.79
N GLY A 146 33.22 -50.74 -18.65
CA GLY A 146 32.95 -52.16 -18.73
C GLY A 146 31.77 -52.66 -17.84
N THR A 147 31.19 -51.79 -16.99
CA THR A 147 29.98 -52.16 -16.22
C THR A 147 28.82 -52.42 -17.21
N ARG A 148 28.11 -53.53 -17.02
CA ARG A 148 26.95 -53.88 -17.89
C ARG A 148 25.68 -53.22 -17.41
N PHE A 149 24.85 -52.77 -18.32
CA PHE A 149 23.53 -52.22 -18.00
C PHE A 149 22.52 -52.56 -19.12
N LEU A 150 21.22 -52.42 -18.76
CA LEU A 150 20.09 -52.56 -19.66
C LEU A 150 19.43 -51.23 -19.86
N VAL A 151 19.04 -50.96 -21.11
CA VAL A 151 18.13 -49.88 -21.47
C VAL A 151 16.77 -50.53 -21.72
N MET A 152 15.76 -50.10 -20.94
CA MET A 152 14.43 -50.68 -20.92
C MET A 152 13.33 -49.64 -21.05
N ALA A 153 12.22 -49.99 -21.65
CA ALA A 153 11.01 -49.18 -21.76
C ALA A 153 9.84 -49.85 -21.03
N PRO A 154 9.06 -49.15 -20.19
CA PRO A 154 7.86 -49.72 -19.60
C PRO A 154 6.84 -50.08 -20.66
N ILE A 155 6.17 -51.21 -20.52
CA ILE A 155 5.10 -51.63 -21.43
C ILE A 155 3.76 -51.08 -20.95
N HIS A 156 3.24 -50.09 -21.67
CA HIS A 156 1.88 -49.56 -21.45
C HIS A 156 0.85 -50.31 -22.30
N LEU A 157 -0.16 -50.87 -21.64
CA LEU A 157 -1.23 -51.61 -22.36
C LEU A 157 -2.35 -50.62 -22.73
N PRO A 158 -2.66 -50.42 -24.02
CA PRO A 158 -3.84 -49.65 -24.44
C PRO A 158 -5.13 -50.32 -23.96
N GLU A 159 -6.20 -49.55 -23.76
CA GLU A 159 -7.50 -50.08 -23.34
C GLU A 159 -7.99 -51.18 -24.28
N GLY A 160 -8.31 -52.35 -23.69
CA GLY A 160 -8.83 -53.51 -24.44
C GLY A 160 -7.75 -54.38 -25.08
N ARG A 161 -6.44 -54.10 -24.91
CA ARG A 161 -5.37 -54.96 -25.44
C ARG A 161 -4.74 -55.79 -24.30
N THR A 162 -4.56 -57.09 -24.55
CA THR A 162 -3.88 -57.96 -23.57
C THR A 162 -2.36 -57.86 -23.70
N LEU A 163 -1.63 -58.24 -22.65
CA LEU A 163 -0.17 -58.26 -22.67
C LEU A 163 0.35 -59.17 -23.79
N GLU A 164 -0.26 -60.33 -23.98
CA GLU A 164 0.09 -61.29 -25.07
C GLU A 164 -0.04 -60.65 -26.47
N GLN A 165 -1.11 -59.89 -26.69
CA GLN A 165 -1.28 -59.16 -27.97
C GLN A 165 -0.24 -58.07 -28.18
N GLN A 166 0.14 -57.38 -27.10
CA GLN A 166 1.19 -56.36 -27.16
C GLN A 166 2.56 -56.99 -27.42
N LEU A 167 2.88 -58.09 -26.74
CA LEU A 167 4.14 -58.81 -26.96
C LEU A 167 4.26 -59.39 -28.39
N LYS A 168 3.18 -59.82 -28.99
CA LYS A 168 3.14 -60.25 -30.41
C LYS A 168 3.45 -59.08 -31.36
N ALA A 169 2.96 -57.86 -31.03
CA ALA A 169 3.29 -56.67 -31.79
C ALA A 169 4.78 -56.32 -31.70
N TYR A 170 5.35 -56.32 -30.50
CA TYR A 170 6.78 -56.09 -30.30
C TYR A 170 7.66 -57.15 -30.96
N GLN A 171 7.23 -58.42 -31.01
CA GLN A 171 7.92 -59.48 -31.74
C GLN A 171 7.98 -59.19 -33.25
N LEU A 172 6.90 -58.69 -33.81
CA LEU A 172 6.84 -58.27 -35.22
C LEU A 172 7.71 -57.08 -35.55
N GLU A 173 7.90 -56.18 -34.60
CA GLU A 173 8.79 -55.01 -34.69
C GLU A 173 10.27 -55.38 -34.49
N GLY A 174 10.57 -56.63 -34.10
CA GLY A 174 11.93 -57.15 -33.99
C GLY A 174 12.49 -57.21 -32.57
N TYR A 175 11.72 -56.87 -31.57
CA TYR A 175 12.13 -57.01 -30.15
C TYR A 175 12.08 -58.45 -29.72
N ALA A 176 13.08 -58.90 -28.95
CA ALA A 176 13.20 -60.31 -28.58
C ALA A 176 13.10 -60.58 -27.09
N ARG A 177 13.16 -59.59 -26.24
CA ARG A 177 13.30 -59.78 -24.76
C ARG A 177 12.47 -58.78 -23.98
N ILE A 178 11.97 -59.26 -22.86
CA ILE A 178 11.35 -58.43 -21.83
C ILE A 178 12.03 -58.73 -20.49
N TRP A 179 11.93 -57.77 -19.58
CA TRP A 179 12.24 -57.96 -18.17
C TRP A 179 10.94 -58.06 -17.38
N LEU A 180 10.85 -59.13 -16.55
CA LEU A 180 9.65 -59.38 -15.73
C LEU A 180 10.05 -59.36 -14.27
N SER A 181 9.25 -58.68 -13.43
CA SER A 181 9.38 -58.74 -11.98
C SER A 181 8.03 -59.15 -11.37
N PRO A 182 8.06 -60.05 -10.39
CA PRO A 182 6.84 -60.42 -9.67
C PRO A 182 6.34 -59.33 -8.73
N SER A 183 7.22 -58.46 -8.30
CA SER A 183 6.87 -57.22 -7.55
C SER A 183 8.01 -56.22 -7.63
N PRO A 184 7.72 -54.89 -7.40
CA PRO A 184 8.71 -53.80 -7.46
C PRO A 184 9.92 -54.01 -6.53
N SER A 185 9.78 -54.78 -5.47
CA SER A 185 10.79 -55.03 -4.46
C SER A 185 11.58 -56.36 -4.62
N GLN A 186 11.17 -57.21 -5.59
CA GLN A 186 11.83 -58.48 -5.89
C GLN A 186 12.59 -58.39 -7.22
N GLY A 187 13.79 -59.01 -7.26
CA GLY A 187 14.58 -59.04 -8.49
C GLY A 187 13.82 -59.69 -9.65
N GLY A 188 13.88 -59.06 -10.81
CA GLY A 188 13.27 -59.66 -12.02
C GLY A 188 14.27 -60.41 -12.87
N GLU A 189 13.76 -61.11 -13.89
CA GLU A 189 14.58 -61.84 -14.85
C GLU A 189 14.30 -61.41 -16.29
N ILE A 190 15.31 -61.58 -17.17
CA ILE A 190 15.18 -61.32 -18.59
C ILE A 190 14.67 -62.61 -19.27
N VAL A 191 13.50 -62.52 -19.87
CA VAL A 191 12.84 -63.64 -20.57
C VAL A 191 12.70 -63.31 -22.06
N ARG A 192 12.74 -64.32 -22.90
CA ARG A 192 12.44 -64.12 -24.33
C ARG A 192 10.93 -63.99 -24.55
N ILE A 193 10.53 -63.10 -25.46
CA ILE A 193 9.12 -62.91 -25.82
C ILE A 193 8.52 -64.23 -26.33
N ASP A 194 9.28 -64.99 -27.13
CA ASP A 194 8.88 -66.29 -27.62
C ASP A 194 8.47 -67.25 -26.50
N ASP A 195 9.28 -67.36 -25.46
CA ASP A 195 9.10 -68.24 -24.33
C ASP A 195 7.81 -67.92 -23.54
N VAL A 196 7.49 -66.63 -23.45
CA VAL A 196 6.26 -66.14 -22.75
C VAL A 196 5.02 -66.31 -23.59
N LEU A 197 5.14 -66.24 -24.94
CA LEU A 197 4.03 -66.49 -25.85
C LEU A 197 3.70 -67.99 -25.99
N ASP A 198 4.71 -68.89 -25.87
CA ASP A 198 4.55 -70.31 -25.93
C ASP A 198 4.03 -70.91 -24.62
N ALA A 199 4.38 -70.33 -23.49
CA ALA A 199 3.92 -70.74 -22.14
C ALA A 199 3.36 -69.52 -21.37
N PRO A 200 2.05 -69.32 -21.37
CA PRO A 200 1.46 -68.12 -20.66
C PRO A 200 1.84 -68.07 -19.19
N LEU A 201 2.15 -66.88 -18.70
CA LEU A 201 2.52 -66.66 -17.31
C LEU A 201 1.40 -67.15 -16.38
N SER A 202 1.78 -67.88 -15.33
CA SER A 202 0.83 -68.51 -14.38
C SER A 202 0.23 -67.43 -13.39
N GLU A 203 0.83 -66.31 -13.28
CA GLU A 203 0.37 -65.16 -12.49
C GLU A 203 0.60 -63.86 -13.27
N GLU A 204 -0.24 -62.85 -13.03
CA GLU A 204 -0.02 -61.53 -13.63
C GLU A 204 1.28 -60.93 -13.12
N PRO A 205 2.21 -60.56 -14.01
CA PRO A 205 3.48 -59.97 -13.58
C PRO A 205 3.25 -58.59 -12.97
N GLY A 206 4.02 -58.24 -11.92
CA GLY A 206 3.90 -56.95 -11.25
C GLY A 206 4.39 -55.79 -12.10
N GLU A 207 5.57 -55.92 -12.71
CA GLU A 207 6.14 -54.91 -13.64
C GLU A 207 6.73 -55.60 -14.87
N VAL A 208 6.45 -55.04 -16.06
CA VAL A 208 6.95 -55.57 -17.34
C VAL A 208 7.63 -54.45 -18.13
N TYR A 209 8.87 -54.68 -18.49
CA TYR A 209 9.66 -53.75 -19.29
C TYR A 209 10.13 -54.45 -20.60
N LEU A 210 10.06 -53.70 -21.68
CA LEU A 210 10.68 -54.09 -22.95
C LEU A 210 12.19 -53.81 -22.89
N VAL A 211 13.05 -54.79 -23.13
CA VAL A 211 14.50 -54.65 -23.19
C VAL A 211 14.90 -54.16 -24.58
N ILE A 212 15.29 -52.89 -24.65
CA ILE A 212 15.68 -52.26 -25.90
C ILE A 212 17.13 -52.63 -26.28
N ASP A 213 18.06 -52.44 -25.34
CA ASP A 213 19.46 -52.83 -25.59
C ASP A 213 20.18 -53.28 -24.31
N ARG A 214 21.29 -53.99 -24.50
CA ARG A 214 22.18 -54.49 -23.44
C ARG A 214 23.59 -53.96 -23.75
N LEU A 215 24.03 -53.01 -22.99
CA LEU A 215 25.24 -52.23 -23.22
C LEU A 215 26.26 -52.43 -22.09
N SER A 216 27.46 -52.01 -22.33
CA SER A 216 28.48 -51.80 -21.31
C SER A 216 29.02 -50.38 -21.34
N VAL A 217 29.30 -49.80 -20.18
CA VAL A 217 29.84 -48.47 -20.03
C VAL A 217 31.13 -48.32 -20.83
N ASP A 218 31.11 -47.43 -21.82
CA ASP A 218 32.26 -47.03 -22.63
C ASP A 218 32.14 -45.58 -23.03
N ASP A 219 33.26 -44.84 -22.98
CA ASP A 219 33.36 -43.42 -23.27
C ASP A 219 33.72 -43.13 -24.74
N SER A 220 33.78 -44.17 -25.61
CA SER A 220 34.01 -43.99 -27.04
C SER A 220 32.83 -43.32 -27.74
N LYS A 221 33.10 -42.52 -28.76
CA LYS A 221 32.04 -41.82 -29.53
C LYS A 221 31.00 -42.77 -30.11
N ASP A 222 31.42 -43.97 -30.59
CA ASP A 222 30.50 -44.94 -31.16
C ASP A 222 29.60 -45.58 -30.11
N ALA A 223 30.12 -45.82 -28.89
CA ALA A 223 29.32 -46.35 -27.76
C ALA A 223 28.31 -45.32 -27.26
N ILE A 224 28.72 -44.06 -27.18
CA ILE A 224 27.80 -42.97 -26.78
C ILE A 224 26.70 -42.83 -27.84
N ALA A 225 27.02 -42.79 -29.12
CA ALA A 225 26.02 -42.70 -30.20
C ALA A 225 25.01 -43.83 -30.12
N ARG A 226 25.46 -45.08 -29.92
CA ARG A 226 24.58 -46.23 -29.74
C ARG A 226 23.70 -46.12 -28.50
N LEU A 227 24.25 -45.61 -27.38
CA LEU A 227 23.47 -45.39 -26.17
C LEU A 227 22.37 -44.34 -26.40
N VAL A 228 22.69 -43.24 -27.13
CA VAL A 228 21.69 -42.22 -27.49
C VAL A 228 20.57 -42.80 -28.33
N ASP A 229 20.91 -43.56 -29.38
CA ASP A 229 19.94 -44.25 -30.24
C ASP A 229 19.03 -45.22 -29.46
N SER A 230 19.65 -45.99 -28.51
CA SER A 230 18.92 -46.92 -27.67
C SER A 230 18.00 -46.19 -26.66
N ALA A 231 18.46 -45.04 -26.11
CA ALA A 231 17.67 -44.21 -25.20
C ALA A 231 16.50 -43.54 -25.93
N GLU A 232 16.70 -43.03 -27.15
CA GLU A 232 15.64 -42.49 -27.99
C GLU A 232 14.56 -43.53 -28.29
N THR A 233 15.01 -44.75 -28.68
CA THR A 233 14.10 -45.87 -28.90
C THR A 233 13.33 -46.24 -27.63
N ALA A 234 14.00 -46.28 -26.48
CA ALA A 234 13.34 -46.58 -25.21
C ALA A 234 12.32 -45.52 -24.78
N PHE A 235 12.63 -44.22 -24.95
CA PHE A 235 11.68 -43.14 -24.72
C PHE A 235 10.48 -43.23 -25.68
N PHE A 236 10.71 -43.59 -26.94
CA PHE A 236 9.62 -43.73 -27.92
C PHE A 236 8.66 -44.89 -27.52
N GLU A 237 9.20 -46.07 -27.28
CA GLU A 237 8.43 -47.25 -26.91
C GLU A 237 7.76 -47.15 -25.53
N GLY A 238 8.45 -46.50 -24.57
CA GLY A 238 7.94 -46.27 -23.22
C GLY A 238 7.04 -45.04 -23.09
N HIS A 239 6.58 -44.42 -24.24
CA HIS A 239 5.75 -43.22 -24.25
C HIS A 239 6.34 -42.08 -23.41
N GLY A 240 7.67 -41.90 -23.49
CA GLY A 240 8.42 -40.85 -22.77
C GLY A 240 9.09 -41.34 -21.50
N GLU A 241 9.00 -42.62 -21.15
CA GLU A 241 9.64 -43.21 -19.98
C GLU A 241 10.73 -44.21 -20.38
N LEU A 242 11.81 -44.25 -19.61
CA LEU A 242 12.95 -45.11 -19.78
C LEU A 242 13.47 -45.57 -18.43
N ARG A 243 13.86 -46.85 -18.29
CA ARG A 243 14.55 -47.36 -17.09
C ARG A 243 15.92 -47.93 -17.48
N LEU A 244 16.96 -47.46 -16.78
CA LEU A 244 18.28 -48.09 -16.78
C LEU A 244 18.36 -49.06 -15.63
N MET A 245 18.92 -50.27 -15.86
CA MET A 245 19.16 -51.22 -14.82
C MET A 245 20.57 -51.77 -14.88
N PHE A 246 21.27 -51.81 -13.73
CA PHE A 246 22.67 -52.27 -13.61
C PHE A 246 22.75 -53.60 -12.88
N PRO A 247 22.92 -54.76 -13.61
CA PRO A 247 23.18 -56.04 -12.99
C PRO A 247 24.63 -56.10 -12.41
N PRO A 248 24.92 -56.86 -11.35
CA PRO A 248 23.99 -57.72 -10.57
C PRO A 248 23.31 -57.05 -9.40
N SER A 249 23.59 -55.75 -9.18
CA SER A 249 23.03 -55.00 -8.02
C SER A 249 21.56 -54.65 -8.17
N ASN A 250 21.00 -54.83 -9.38
CA ASN A 250 19.62 -54.43 -9.75
C ASN A 250 19.28 -52.98 -9.38
N ILE A 251 20.29 -52.10 -9.43
CA ILE A 251 20.07 -50.67 -9.22
C ILE A 251 19.34 -50.12 -10.47
N CYS A 252 18.16 -49.53 -10.29
CA CYS A 252 17.37 -48.95 -11.37
C CYS A 252 17.38 -47.44 -11.26
N TYR A 253 17.37 -46.80 -12.44
CA TYR A 253 17.18 -45.34 -12.58
C TYR A 253 16.09 -45.10 -13.61
N ASP A 254 15.06 -44.38 -13.21
CA ASP A 254 13.94 -44.03 -14.09
C ASP A 254 14.14 -42.63 -14.65
N PHE A 255 13.90 -42.47 -15.94
CA PHE A 255 13.97 -41.24 -16.69
C PHE A 255 12.64 -41.02 -17.38
N SER A 256 12.18 -39.78 -17.40
CA SER A 256 10.95 -39.41 -18.13
C SER A 256 11.19 -38.12 -18.91
N THR A 257 10.73 -38.11 -20.18
CA THR A 257 10.69 -36.89 -20.99
C THR A 257 9.48 -36.02 -20.65
N ARG A 258 8.56 -36.56 -19.80
CA ARG A 258 7.41 -35.83 -19.29
C ARG A 258 7.81 -35.02 -18.06
N PHE A 259 7.14 -33.90 -17.89
CA PHE A 259 7.34 -33.08 -16.70
C PHE A 259 6.39 -33.53 -15.58
N GLU A 260 6.70 -34.68 -15.01
CA GLU A 260 5.86 -35.37 -14.02
C GLU A 260 6.70 -36.01 -12.93
N ALA A 261 6.12 -36.06 -11.71
CA ALA A 261 6.67 -36.81 -10.58
C ALA A 261 5.53 -37.23 -9.64
N ASP A 262 5.70 -38.38 -8.96
CA ASP A 262 4.73 -38.90 -7.97
C ASP A 262 3.28 -39.03 -8.54
N GLY A 263 3.13 -39.28 -9.85
CA GLY A 263 1.85 -39.37 -10.55
C GLY A 263 1.15 -38.04 -10.80
N ILE A 264 1.85 -36.88 -10.57
CA ILE A 264 1.35 -35.54 -10.86
C ILE A 264 2.07 -35.02 -12.08
N VAL A 265 1.30 -34.52 -13.06
CA VAL A 265 1.81 -33.79 -14.22
C VAL A 265 1.93 -32.30 -13.84
N PHE A 266 3.11 -31.73 -13.98
CA PHE A 266 3.38 -30.33 -13.64
C PHE A 266 3.36 -29.43 -14.87
N GLU A 267 3.03 -28.16 -14.67
CA GLU A 267 3.21 -27.13 -15.69
C GLU A 267 4.69 -26.66 -15.70
N GLU A 268 5.28 -26.52 -16.88
CA GLU A 268 6.62 -25.98 -17.01
C GLU A 268 6.65 -24.51 -16.54
N PRO A 269 7.72 -24.10 -15.81
CA PRO A 269 7.86 -22.72 -15.40
C PRO A 269 7.81 -21.76 -16.59
N SER A 270 6.81 -20.88 -16.59
CA SER A 270 6.63 -19.83 -17.59
C SER A 270 6.33 -18.50 -16.93
N ASP A 271 6.57 -17.39 -17.60
CA ASP A 271 6.26 -16.07 -17.07
C ASP A 271 4.75 -15.89 -16.79
N GLN A 272 3.89 -16.60 -17.53
CA GLN A 272 2.44 -16.58 -17.36
C GLN A 272 1.99 -17.33 -16.10
N LEU A 273 2.67 -18.41 -15.72
CA LEU A 273 2.40 -19.16 -14.48
C LEU A 273 2.54 -18.28 -13.23
N PHE A 274 3.46 -17.32 -13.24
CA PHE A 274 3.72 -16.40 -12.12
C PHE A 274 2.96 -15.08 -12.24
N SER A 275 2.04 -14.93 -13.20
CA SER A 275 1.24 -13.73 -13.39
C SER A 275 -0.16 -13.88 -12.81
N PHE A 276 -0.44 -13.18 -11.70
CA PHE A 276 -1.79 -13.15 -11.15
C PHE A 276 -2.79 -12.32 -11.99
N ASN A 277 -2.32 -11.62 -13.04
CA ASN A 277 -3.16 -10.94 -14.01
C ASN A 277 -3.49 -11.81 -15.23
N SER A 278 -2.80 -12.95 -15.40
CA SER A 278 -3.07 -13.93 -16.43
C SER A 278 -3.97 -15.08 -15.92
N PRO A 279 -4.94 -15.56 -16.68
CA PRO A 279 -5.72 -16.75 -16.33
C PRO A 279 -4.85 -18.00 -16.07
N ALA A 280 -3.69 -18.08 -16.74
CA ALA A 280 -2.75 -19.18 -16.56
C ALA A 280 -2.14 -19.24 -15.16
N GLY A 281 -1.86 -18.10 -14.53
CA GLY A 281 -1.22 -18.02 -13.22
C GLY A 281 -2.13 -17.60 -12.07
N ALA A 282 -3.27 -16.97 -12.37
CA ALA A 282 -4.19 -16.48 -11.35
C ALA A 282 -4.86 -17.62 -10.57
N CYS A 283 -5.00 -17.46 -9.26
CA CYS A 283 -5.81 -18.37 -8.45
C CYS A 283 -7.24 -18.45 -9.00
N PRO A 284 -7.78 -19.62 -9.29
CA PRO A 284 -9.09 -19.78 -9.93
C PRO A 284 -10.25 -19.32 -9.05
N GLU A 285 -10.11 -19.30 -7.72
CA GLU A 285 -11.14 -18.89 -6.80
C GLU A 285 -11.24 -17.37 -6.67
N CYS A 286 -10.12 -16.69 -6.41
CA CYS A 286 -10.11 -15.23 -6.25
C CYS A 286 -9.72 -14.47 -7.53
N GLN A 287 -9.45 -15.16 -8.63
CA GLN A 287 -9.09 -14.58 -9.92
C GLN A 287 -7.95 -13.54 -9.83
N GLY A 288 -6.95 -13.80 -8.99
CA GLY A 288 -5.80 -12.94 -8.80
C GLY A 288 -6.02 -11.76 -7.82
N PHE A 289 -7.17 -11.66 -7.16
CA PHE A 289 -7.41 -10.60 -6.16
C PHE A 289 -6.80 -10.91 -4.79
N GLY A 290 -6.54 -12.19 -4.48
CA GLY A 290 -6.03 -12.64 -3.17
C GLY A 290 -7.07 -12.59 -2.05
N ARG A 291 -8.25 -12.04 -2.31
CA ARG A 291 -9.37 -11.89 -1.38
C ARG A 291 -10.68 -12.26 -2.04
N ILE A 292 -11.61 -12.75 -1.23
CA ILE A 292 -12.98 -13.08 -1.63
C ILE A 292 -13.98 -12.42 -0.68
N ILE A 293 -15.23 -12.37 -1.06
CA ILE A 293 -16.32 -11.98 -0.13
C ILE A 293 -16.71 -13.24 0.64
N GLY A 294 -16.27 -13.32 1.88
CA GLY A 294 -16.52 -14.45 2.77
C GLY A 294 -17.03 -13.98 4.14
N ILE A 295 -17.06 -14.90 5.11
CA ILE A 295 -17.33 -14.58 6.50
C ILE A 295 -16.06 -13.99 7.11
N ASP A 296 -16.15 -12.77 7.63
CA ASP A 296 -15.02 -12.06 8.20
C ASP A 296 -14.84 -12.40 9.68
N GLU A 297 -13.70 -13.01 10.01
CA GLU A 297 -13.35 -13.40 11.38
C GLU A 297 -13.46 -12.22 12.34
N LYS A 298 -13.02 -11.03 11.95
CA LYS A 298 -13.09 -9.82 12.79
C LYS A 298 -14.51 -9.34 13.06
N LEU A 299 -15.46 -9.67 12.19
CA LEU A 299 -16.87 -9.39 12.40
C LEU A 299 -17.55 -10.45 13.29
N VAL A 300 -17.08 -11.69 13.22
CA VAL A 300 -17.59 -12.81 14.02
C VAL A 300 -17.01 -12.76 15.44
N ILE A 301 -15.72 -12.49 15.58
CA ILE A 301 -14.98 -12.40 16.85
C ILE A 301 -14.33 -11.01 16.95
N PRO A 302 -15.10 -9.97 17.23
CA PRO A 302 -14.61 -8.61 17.25
C PRO A 302 -13.78 -8.26 18.50
N ASN A 303 -13.88 -9.03 19.55
CA ASN A 303 -13.11 -8.86 20.77
C ASN A 303 -12.40 -10.17 21.12
N THR A 304 -11.12 -10.23 20.82
CA THR A 304 -10.27 -11.40 21.02
C THR A 304 -9.85 -11.59 22.49
N THR A 305 -10.10 -10.60 23.36
CA THR A 305 -9.80 -10.70 24.80
C THR A 305 -10.87 -11.48 25.58
N LEU A 306 -12.03 -11.71 24.95
CA LEU A 306 -13.09 -12.54 25.53
C LEU A 306 -12.81 -14.00 25.23
N SER A 307 -13.22 -14.86 26.17
CA SER A 307 -13.25 -16.30 25.95
C SER A 307 -14.51 -16.71 25.19
N VAL A 308 -14.56 -17.98 24.72
CA VAL A 308 -15.77 -18.49 24.07
C VAL A 308 -16.95 -18.47 25.05
N TYR A 309 -16.70 -18.80 26.31
CA TYR A 309 -17.72 -18.77 27.37
C TYR A 309 -18.26 -17.36 27.63
N ASP A 310 -17.38 -16.35 27.62
CA ASP A 310 -17.75 -14.94 27.79
C ASP A 310 -18.39 -14.33 26.53
N GLY A 311 -18.57 -15.12 25.49
CA GLY A 311 -19.24 -14.71 24.26
C GLY A 311 -18.37 -13.98 23.23
N CYS A 312 -17.12 -14.39 23.01
CA CYS A 312 -16.29 -13.82 21.95
C CYS A 312 -16.91 -14.01 20.56
N VAL A 313 -17.72 -15.06 20.35
CA VAL A 313 -18.42 -15.36 19.08
C VAL A 313 -19.76 -14.61 19.03
N VAL A 314 -19.77 -13.42 18.46
CA VAL A 314 -20.90 -12.50 18.46
C VAL A 314 -22.12 -13.02 17.68
N CYS A 315 -21.91 -13.85 16.66
CA CYS A 315 -23.01 -14.42 15.90
C CYS A 315 -23.84 -15.45 16.70
N TRP A 316 -23.34 -15.94 17.84
CA TRP A 316 -24.05 -16.82 18.78
C TRP A 316 -24.80 -16.05 19.88
N HIS A 317 -24.83 -14.71 19.83
CA HIS A 317 -25.60 -13.90 20.79
C HIS A 317 -27.08 -13.82 20.41
N GLY A 318 -27.94 -13.61 21.46
CA GLY A 318 -29.38 -13.53 21.32
C GLY A 318 -30.09 -14.84 21.65
N ASP A 319 -31.37 -14.75 22.08
CA ASP A 319 -32.11 -15.85 22.70
C ASP A 319 -32.10 -17.17 21.91
N LYS A 320 -32.22 -17.09 20.59
CA LYS A 320 -32.23 -18.29 19.70
C LYS A 320 -30.84 -18.77 19.30
N MET A 321 -29.86 -17.89 19.25
CA MET A 321 -28.49 -18.25 18.74
C MET A 321 -27.58 -18.68 19.90
N LYS A 322 -27.95 -18.37 21.15
CA LYS A 322 -27.23 -18.80 22.32
C LYS A 322 -27.18 -20.32 22.47
N GLU A 323 -28.13 -21.03 21.88
CA GLU A 323 -28.14 -22.50 21.83
C GLU A 323 -26.87 -23.07 21.20
N TRP A 324 -26.28 -22.36 20.22
CA TRP A 324 -25.02 -22.76 19.58
C TRP A 324 -23.81 -22.66 20.53
N LEU A 325 -23.78 -21.58 21.33
CA LEU A 325 -22.74 -21.43 22.36
C LEU A 325 -22.85 -22.54 23.42
N GLU A 326 -24.06 -22.83 23.90
CA GLU A 326 -24.30 -23.88 24.88
C GLU A 326 -23.99 -25.27 24.30
N TRP A 327 -24.30 -25.47 23.02
CA TRP A 327 -23.98 -26.71 22.33
C TRP A 327 -22.47 -26.90 22.16
N PHE A 328 -21.74 -25.87 21.71
CA PHE A 328 -20.28 -25.89 21.64
C PHE A 328 -19.65 -26.16 23.01
N CYS A 329 -20.03 -25.43 24.05
CA CYS A 329 -19.46 -25.60 25.40
C CYS A 329 -19.67 -27.01 25.96
N ARG A 330 -20.81 -27.64 25.69
CA ARG A 330 -21.07 -29.04 26.09
C ARG A 330 -20.15 -30.04 25.37
N HIS A 331 -19.82 -29.81 24.11
CA HIS A 331 -18.96 -30.72 23.34
C HIS A 331 -17.48 -30.43 23.59
N ALA A 332 -17.11 -29.20 23.82
CA ALA A 332 -15.75 -28.76 24.07
C ALA A 332 -15.03 -29.54 25.21
N ALA A 333 -15.77 -29.96 26.21
CA ALA A 333 -15.24 -30.74 27.33
C ALA A 333 -14.69 -32.13 26.93
N LYS A 334 -15.13 -32.70 25.80
CA LYS A 334 -14.68 -34.01 25.31
C LYS A 334 -13.28 -33.96 24.69
N ASP A 335 -12.89 -32.79 24.19
CA ASP A 335 -11.64 -32.55 23.48
C ASP A 335 -10.70 -31.62 24.25
N ASP A 336 -10.94 -31.42 25.56
CA ASP A 336 -10.18 -30.54 26.47
C ASP A 336 -10.00 -29.10 25.87
N PHE A 337 -11.02 -28.58 25.18
CA PHE A 337 -10.98 -27.25 24.64
C PHE A 337 -11.12 -26.21 25.76
N PRO A 338 -10.20 -25.21 25.87
CA PRO A 338 -10.20 -24.24 26.97
C PRO A 338 -11.24 -23.12 26.75
N ILE A 339 -12.51 -23.37 27.08
CA ILE A 339 -13.64 -22.44 26.85
C ILE A 339 -13.52 -21.12 27.61
N PHE A 340 -12.74 -21.05 28.67
CA PHE A 340 -12.53 -19.85 29.51
C PHE A 340 -11.27 -19.06 29.10
N GLU A 341 -10.42 -19.61 28.23
CA GLU A 341 -9.23 -18.91 27.75
C GLU A 341 -9.61 -17.84 26.73
N PRO A 342 -9.05 -16.60 26.80
CA PRO A 342 -9.23 -15.58 25.78
C PRO A 342 -8.90 -16.08 24.39
N TYR A 343 -9.71 -15.73 23.38
CA TYR A 343 -9.51 -16.19 22.01
C TYR A 343 -8.09 -15.90 21.48
N MET A 344 -7.50 -14.76 21.85
CA MET A 344 -6.13 -14.39 21.47
C MET A 344 -5.06 -15.37 21.95
N ASN A 345 -5.29 -16.05 23.09
CA ASN A 345 -4.35 -17.00 23.68
C ASN A 345 -4.51 -18.43 23.13
N LEU A 346 -5.61 -18.70 22.40
CA LEU A 346 -5.83 -20.01 21.80
C LEU A 346 -4.78 -20.32 20.75
N THR A 347 -4.31 -21.56 20.74
CA THR A 347 -3.43 -22.07 19.67
C THR A 347 -4.16 -22.08 18.32
N GLN A 348 -3.43 -22.04 17.21
CA GLN A 348 -4.04 -22.10 15.88
C GLN A 348 -4.95 -23.34 15.72
N LYS A 349 -4.52 -24.48 16.20
CA LYS A 349 -5.29 -25.73 16.19
C LYS A 349 -6.61 -25.62 16.95
N GLN A 350 -6.64 -24.91 18.10
CA GLN A 350 -7.86 -24.67 18.87
C GLN A 350 -8.77 -23.66 18.16
N LYS A 351 -8.22 -22.63 17.52
CA LYS A 351 -8.98 -21.72 16.67
C LYS A 351 -9.63 -22.49 15.51
N ASP A 352 -8.89 -23.37 14.84
CA ASP A 352 -9.40 -24.20 13.75
C ASP A 352 -10.55 -25.12 14.24
N TRP A 353 -10.48 -25.64 15.45
CA TRP A 353 -11.56 -26.43 16.05
C TRP A 353 -12.85 -25.61 16.28
N LEU A 354 -12.72 -24.38 16.74
CA LEU A 354 -13.87 -23.47 16.92
C LEU A 354 -14.51 -23.12 15.57
N TRP A 355 -13.71 -22.97 14.54
CA TRP A 355 -14.18 -22.63 13.19
C TRP A 355 -14.73 -23.84 12.43
N HIS A 356 -14.03 -24.97 12.39
CA HIS A 356 -14.30 -26.09 11.48
C HIS A 356 -14.86 -27.34 12.18
N GLY A 357 -14.88 -27.35 13.51
CA GLY A 357 -15.41 -28.43 14.35
C GLY A 357 -14.36 -29.17 15.15
N LEU A 358 -14.80 -29.70 16.29
CA LEU A 358 -13.99 -30.43 17.26
C LEU A 358 -13.55 -31.81 16.71
N PRO A 359 -12.43 -32.39 17.19
CA PRO A 359 -11.99 -33.73 16.77
C PRO A 359 -13.03 -34.81 17.04
N SER A 360 -13.77 -34.72 18.15
CA SER A 360 -14.85 -35.65 18.51
C SER A 360 -16.05 -35.59 17.55
N ASP A 361 -16.18 -34.55 16.72
CA ASP A 361 -17.27 -34.37 15.77
C ASP A 361 -16.95 -34.94 14.37
N LYS A 362 -15.80 -35.64 14.19
CA LYS A 362 -15.47 -36.29 12.92
C LYS A 362 -16.52 -37.33 12.51
N GLY A 363 -17.13 -37.08 11.33
CA GLY A 363 -18.17 -38.00 10.79
C GLY A 363 -19.60 -37.59 11.13
N THR A 364 -19.85 -36.61 11.99
CA THR A 364 -21.18 -36.06 12.26
C THR A 364 -21.55 -34.99 11.22
N LYS A 365 -22.82 -35.02 10.75
CA LYS A 365 -23.34 -34.03 9.81
C LYS A 365 -23.50 -32.65 10.43
N GLU A 366 -23.90 -32.60 11.69
CA GLU A 366 -24.13 -31.35 12.43
C GLU A 366 -23.06 -31.20 13.48
N LYS A 367 -22.31 -30.10 13.43
CA LYS A 367 -21.19 -29.78 14.32
C LYS A 367 -21.44 -28.46 15.03
N PRO A 368 -21.11 -28.35 16.31
CA PRO A 368 -21.18 -27.08 17.04
C PRO A 368 -19.97 -26.18 16.70
N CYS A 369 -19.91 -25.64 15.48
CA CYS A 369 -18.82 -24.80 15.04
C CYS A 369 -19.34 -23.59 14.25
N ILE A 370 -18.46 -22.62 14.01
CA ILE A 370 -18.82 -21.39 13.33
C ILE A 370 -19.23 -21.64 11.88
N ASP A 371 -18.53 -22.53 11.17
CA ASP A 371 -18.87 -22.87 9.76
C ASP A 371 -20.26 -23.47 9.65
N SER A 372 -20.60 -24.46 10.47
CA SER A 372 -21.93 -25.07 10.47
C SER A 372 -23.03 -24.09 10.83
N PHE A 373 -22.74 -23.11 11.71
CA PHE A 373 -23.66 -22.03 11.97
C PHE A 373 -23.95 -21.20 10.70
N PHE A 374 -22.92 -20.83 9.95
CA PHE A 374 -23.11 -20.06 8.71
C PHE A 374 -23.69 -20.90 7.57
N GLU A 375 -23.48 -22.20 7.54
CA GLU A 375 -24.20 -23.13 6.63
C GLU A 375 -25.69 -23.11 6.94
N MET A 376 -26.09 -23.23 8.19
CA MET A 376 -27.50 -23.12 8.62
C MET A 376 -28.08 -21.74 8.22
N VAL A 377 -27.33 -20.64 8.44
CA VAL A 377 -27.75 -19.29 8.04
C VAL A 377 -27.92 -19.22 6.51
N LYS A 378 -27.03 -19.85 5.72
CA LYS A 378 -27.09 -19.91 4.26
C LYS A 378 -28.31 -20.68 3.75
N GLU A 379 -28.63 -21.82 4.33
CA GLU A 379 -29.80 -22.62 3.99
C GLU A 379 -31.12 -21.87 4.26
N ASN A 380 -31.14 -21.03 5.29
CA ASN A 380 -32.32 -20.26 5.71
C ASN A 380 -32.41 -18.86 5.10
N GLN A 381 -31.61 -18.51 4.08
CA GLN A 381 -31.59 -17.18 3.45
C GLN A 381 -32.93 -16.76 2.78
N TYR A 382 -33.88 -17.68 2.57
CA TYR A 382 -35.22 -17.33 2.12
C TYR A 382 -35.94 -16.42 3.13
N LYS A 383 -35.54 -16.41 4.43
CA LYS A 383 -36.06 -15.51 5.47
C LYS A 383 -35.21 -14.24 5.53
N ILE A 384 -35.83 -13.07 5.58
CA ILE A 384 -35.14 -11.76 5.60
C ILE A 384 -34.13 -11.65 6.73
N GLN A 385 -34.44 -12.15 7.94
CA GLN A 385 -33.55 -12.09 9.10
C GLN A 385 -32.20 -12.77 8.87
N TYR A 386 -32.17 -13.94 8.21
CA TYR A 386 -30.94 -14.66 7.91
C TYR A 386 -30.14 -14.01 6.77
N ARG A 387 -30.80 -13.34 5.81
CA ARG A 387 -30.11 -12.51 4.80
C ARG A 387 -29.40 -11.32 5.45
N VAL A 388 -30.07 -10.63 6.39
CA VAL A 388 -29.48 -9.51 7.13
C VAL A 388 -28.32 -10.01 8.00
N MET A 389 -28.49 -11.15 8.68
CA MET A 389 -27.44 -11.77 9.47
C MET A 389 -26.22 -12.13 8.60
N MET A 390 -26.41 -12.79 7.46
CA MET A 390 -25.31 -13.09 6.54
C MET A 390 -24.60 -11.83 6.05
N ALA A 391 -25.34 -10.77 5.69
CA ALA A 391 -24.77 -9.50 5.23
C ALA A 391 -23.94 -8.80 6.32
N ARG A 392 -24.33 -8.93 7.61
CA ARG A 392 -23.62 -8.35 8.75
C ARG A 392 -22.21 -8.92 8.95
N TYR A 393 -22.03 -10.22 8.67
CA TYR A 393 -20.76 -10.93 8.90
C TYR A 393 -19.95 -11.15 7.62
N ARG A 394 -20.44 -10.71 6.46
CA ARG A 394 -19.68 -10.73 5.21
C ARG A 394 -18.71 -9.57 5.11
N GLY A 395 -17.46 -9.92 4.78
CA GLY A 395 -16.39 -8.96 4.55
C GLY A 395 -15.44 -9.43 3.45
N LYS A 396 -14.41 -8.65 3.18
CA LYS A 396 -13.30 -9.04 2.29
C LYS A 396 -12.31 -9.89 3.08
N THR A 397 -12.39 -11.20 2.92
CA THR A 397 -11.53 -12.18 3.58
C THR A 397 -10.40 -12.63 2.69
N THR A 398 -9.32 -13.13 3.28
CA THR A 398 -8.24 -13.76 2.53
C THR A 398 -8.77 -15.00 1.81
N CYS A 399 -8.39 -15.18 0.55
CA CYS A 399 -8.81 -16.33 -0.24
C CYS A 399 -8.32 -17.64 0.42
N PRO A 400 -9.20 -18.62 0.69
CA PRO A 400 -8.81 -19.86 1.37
C PRO A 400 -7.92 -20.76 0.51
N LYS A 401 -7.98 -20.61 -0.83
CA LYS A 401 -7.19 -21.43 -1.75
C LYS A 401 -5.76 -20.94 -1.91
N CYS A 402 -5.57 -19.65 -2.12
CA CYS A 402 -4.23 -19.09 -2.32
C CYS A 402 -3.66 -18.36 -1.09
N HIS A 403 -4.36 -18.33 0.03
CA HIS A 403 -3.93 -17.65 1.27
C HIS A 403 -3.39 -16.23 1.05
N GLY A 404 -3.96 -15.51 0.06
CA GLY A 404 -3.57 -14.14 -0.29
C GLY A 404 -2.41 -14.02 -1.26
N THR A 405 -1.81 -15.11 -1.72
CA THR A 405 -0.69 -15.10 -2.69
C THR A 405 -1.13 -14.74 -4.11
N ARG A 406 -2.42 -14.89 -4.42
CA ARG A 406 -3.07 -14.57 -5.71
C ARG A 406 -2.76 -15.54 -6.85
N LEU A 407 -1.74 -16.36 -6.71
CA LEU A 407 -1.31 -17.34 -7.71
C LEU A 407 -1.98 -18.71 -7.49
N LYS A 408 -1.92 -19.53 -8.50
CA LYS A 408 -2.26 -20.95 -8.42
C LYS A 408 -1.27 -21.67 -7.48
N PRO A 409 -1.69 -22.78 -6.82
CA PRO A 409 -0.79 -23.61 -6.02
C PRO A 409 0.43 -24.14 -6.80
N GLU A 410 0.29 -24.38 -8.08
CA GLU A 410 1.35 -24.88 -8.97
C GLU A 410 2.55 -23.92 -9.03
N ALA A 411 2.33 -22.61 -8.87
CA ALA A 411 3.41 -21.63 -8.81
C ALA A 411 4.27 -21.76 -7.54
N GLU A 412 3.76 -22.37 -6.46
CA GLU A 412 4.50 -22.58 -5.20
C GLU A 412 5.46 -23.77 -5.27
N TYR A 413 5.26 -24.65 -6.25
CA TYR A 413 6.15 -25.80 -6.46
C TYR A 413 7.47 -25.38 -7.09
N VAL A 414 7.51 -24.22 -7.75
CA VAL A 414 8.72 -23.69 -8.38
C VAL A 414 9.52 -22.87 -7.37
N LYS A 415 10.79 -23.23 -7.18
CA LYS A 415 11.65 -22.62 -6.16
C LYS A 415 12.99 -22.18 -6.74
N ILE A 416 13.55 -21.11 -6.15
CA ILE A 416 14.94 -20.67 -6.32
C ILE A 416 15.54 -20.57 -4.93
N GLY A 417 16.69 -21.18 -4.68
CA GLY A 417 17.31 -21.19 -3.36
C GLY A 417 16.36 -21.69 -2.24
N GLY A 418 15.50 -22.65 -2.56
CA GLY A 418 14.52 -23.25 -1.65
C GLY A 418 13.27 -22.42 -1.35
N ARG A 419 13.08 -21.25 -2.00
CA ARG A 419 11.93 -20.36 -1.82
C ARG A 419 11.09 -20.22 -3.06
N SER A 420 9.77 -20.19 -2.91
CA SER A 420 8.83 -19.86 -3.97
C SER A 420 8.73 -18.35 -4.18
N ILE A 421 8.18 -17.92 -5.32
CA ILE A 421 7.91 -16.49 -5.56
C ILE A 421 6.95 -15.91 -4.52
N THR A 422 5.99 -16.71 -4.04
CA THR A 422 5.01 -16.32 -3.03
C THR A 422 5.66 -16.07 -1.66
N ASP A 423 6.67 -16.87 -1.29
CA ASP A 423 7.47 -16.64 -0.08
C ASP A 423 8.21 -15.31 -0.15
N LEU A 424 8.85 -15.02 -1.30
CA LEU A 424 9.65 -13.81 -1.48
C LEU A 424 8.80 -12.53 -1.41
N VAL A 425 7.64 -12.51 -2.05
CA VAL A 425 6.79 -11.29 -2.07
C VAL A 425 6.13 -10.99 -0.74
N GLN A 426 6.07 -11.96 0.18
CA GLN A 426 5.58 -11.76 1.54
C GLN A 426 6.65 -11.30 2.52
N MET A 427 7.94 -11.39 2.14
CA MET A 427 9.03 -10.90 2.98
C MET A 427 9.10 -9.38 2.98
N PRO A 428 9.43 -8.74 4.12
CA PRO A 428 9.85 -7.35 4.13
C PRO A 428 11.06 -7.11 3.22
N VAL A 429 11.10 -5.95 2.55
CA VAL A 429 12.16 -5.61 1.58
C VAL A 429 13.57 -5.77 2.18
N VAL A 430 13.76 -5.42 3.46
CA VAL A 430 15.05 -5.62 4.17
C VAL A 430 15.48 -7.08 4.12
N ARG A 431 14.60 -8.01 4.52
CA ARG A 431 14.89 -9.45 4.52
C ARG A 431 15.05 -10.01 3.11
N LEU A 432 14.25 -9.49 2.18
CA LEU A 432 14.34 -9.89 0.78
C LEU A 432 15.70 -9.52 0.17
N LYS A 433 16.20 -8.32 0.46
CA LYS A 433 17.55 -7.88 0.05
C LYS A 433 18.64 -8.75 0.66
N GLU A 434 18.55 -9.06 1.96
CA GLU A 434 19.48 -9.96 2.64
C GLU A 434 19.47 -11.37 2.02
N TRP A 435 18.29 -11.87 1.66
CA TRP A 435 18.16 -13.17 1.02
C TRP A 435 18.84 -13.19 -0.35
N PHE A 436 18.62 -12.18 -1.21
CA PHE A 436 19.27 -12.09 -2.51
C PHE A 436 20.79 -11.94 -2.40
N SER A 437 21.30 -11.27 -1.36
CA SER A 437 22.76 -11.15 -1.14
C SER A 437 23.44 -12.44 -0.71
N ARG A 438 22.68 -13.40 -0.18
CA ARG A 438 23.17 -14.72 0.25
C ARG A 438 22.80 -15.85 -0.72
N LEU A 439 22.11 -15.51 -1.82
CA LEU A 439 21.66 -16.51 -2.79
C LEU A 439 22.85 -17.09 -3.56
N GLU A 440 23.07 -18.38 -3.39
CA GLU A 440 24.03 -19.15 -4.16
C GLU A 440 23.33 -19.84 -5.33
N LEU A 441 23.83 -19.64 -6.54
CA LEU A 441 23.31 -20.19 -7.79
C LEU A 441 24.40 -20.98 -8.50
N GLU A 442 23.99 -21.95 -9.29
CA GLU A 442 24.93 -22.63 -10.18
C GLU A 442 25.48 -21.68 -11.23
N PRO A 443 26.71 -21.90 -11.74
CA PRO A 443 27.35 -20.97 -12.70
C PRO A 443 26.49 -20.61 -13.90
N HIS A 444 25.75 -21.56 -14.45
CA HIS A 444 24.83 -21.36 -15.58
C HIS A 444 23.61 -20.49 -15.16
N GLU A 445 22.98 -20.78 -14.03
CA GLU A 445 21.85 -20.04 -13.49
C GLU A 445 22.24 -18.58 -13.19
N ALA A 446 23.46 -18.41 -12.63
CA ALA A 446 24.02 -17.09 -12.32
C ALA A 446 24.23 -16.25 -13.59
N GLU A 447 24.67 -16.86 -14.69
CA GLU A 447 24.86 -16.16 -15.98
C GLU A 447 23.50 -15.78 -16.61
N VAL A 448 22.56 -16.71 -16.66
CA VAL A 448 21.20 -16.48 -17.19
C VAL A 448 20.45 -15.43 -16.36
N GLY A 449 20.57 -15.47 -15.03
CA GLY A 449 19.89 -14.57 -14.09
C GLY A 449 20.57 -13.21 -13.90
N LYS A 450 21.82 -13.03 -14.33
CA LYS A 450 22.68 -11.89 -13.98
C LYS A 450 22.03 -10.53 -14.13
N ARG A 451 21.43 -10.25 -15.29
CA ARG A 451 20.77 -8.96 -15.55
C ARG A 451 19.53 -8.76 -14.66
N LEU A 452 18.71 -9.80 -14.51
CA LEU A 452 17.50 -9.75 -13.70
C LEU A 452 17.84 -9.53 -12.22
N LEU A 453 18.84 -10.23 -11.71
CA LEU A 453 19.34 -10.08 -10.33
C LEU A 453 19.90 -8.68 -10.07
N THR A 454 20.62 -8.10 -11.03
CA THR A 454 21.12 -6.73 -10.92
C THR A 454 19.96 -5.74 -10.80
N GLU A 455 18.95 -5.84 -11.69
CA GLU A 455 17.79 -4.96 -11.66
C GLU A 455 16.96 -5.11 -10.37
N ILE A 456 16.73 -6.33 -9.91
CA ILE A 456 16.04 -6.60 -8.64
C ILE A 456 16.80 -5.97 -7.48
N ASN A 457 18.12 -6.21 -7.41
CA ASN A 457 18.97 -5.71 -6.34
C ASN A 457 19.02 -4.18 -6.28
N ASN A 458 19.10 -3.51 -7.43
CA ASN A 458 19.12 -2.06 -7.50
C ASN A 458 17.79 -1.47 -7.01
N ARG A 459 16.65 -2.00 -7.48
CA ARG A 459 15.33 -1.54 -7.05
C ARG A 459 15.04 -1.80 -5.56
N LEU A 460 15.48 -2.95 -5.05
CA LEU A 460 15.40 -3.23 -3.61
C LEU A 460 16.25 -2.25 -2.80
N GLN A 461 17.44 -1.89 -3.30
CA GLN A 461 18.30 -0.90 -2.65
C GLN A 461 17.62 0.47 -2.61
N PHE A 462 17.06 0.94 -3.73
CA PHE A 462 16.32 2.21 -3.75
C PHE A 462 15.15 2.23 -2.76
N LEU A 463 14.41 1.12 -2.61
CA LEU A 463 13.36 1.04 -1.59
C LEU A 463 13.91 1.16 -0.16
N LEU A 464 15.10 0.63 0.10
CA LEU A 464 15.77 0.77 1.41
C LEU A 464 16.23 2.21 1.64
N ASP A 465 16.79 2.84 0.62
CA ASP A 465 17.34 4.19 0.70
C ASP A 465 16.25 5.26 0.95
N VAL A 466 15.02 5.01 0.44
CA VAL A 466 13.86 5.88 0.73
C VAL A 466 13.10 5.47 2.03
N GLY A 467 13.64 4.57 2.84
CA GLY A 467 13.05 4.18 4.12
C GLY A 467 11.84 3.25 4.04
N LEU A 468 11.61 2.53 2.92
CA LEU A 468 10.49 1.61 2.72
C LEU A 468 10.82 0.14 2.99
N GLY A 469 11.90 -0.14 3.72
CA GLY A 469 12.39 -1.48 3.99
C GLY A 469 11.42 -2.41 4.75
N TYR A 470 10.46 -1.85 5.47
CA TYR A 470 9.43 -2.59 6.21
C TYR A 470 8.28 -3.09 5.32
N LEU A 471 8.11 -2.56 4.11
CA LEU A 471 7.06 -2.99 3.19
C LEU A 471 7.33 -4.39 2.63
N THR A 472 6.24 -5.07 2.27
CA THR A 472 6.28 -6.32 1.50
C THR A 472 5.87 -6.05 0.06
N LEU A 473 6.42 -6.80 -0.90
CA LEU A 473 6.07 -6.63 -2.31
C LEU A 473 4.60 -6.97 -2.62
N ASN A 474 3.97 -7.82 -1.79
CA ASN A 474 2.56 -8.21 -1.94
C ASN A 474 1.58 -7.17 -1.35
N ARG A 475 2.04 -6.13 -0.66
CA ARG A 475 1.16 -5.09 -0.11
C ARG A 475 0.43 -4.36 -1.22
N LEU A 476 -0.89 -4.19 -1.06
CA LEU A 476 -1.74 -3.49 -2.02
C LEU A 476 -1.41 -2.00 -2.11
N SER A 477 -1.28 -1.46 -3.32
CA SER A 477 -0.98 -0.04 -3.55
C SER A 477 -2.03 0.90 -2.95
N ASN A 478 -3.31 0.50 -2.93
CA ASN A 478 -4.39 1.30 -2.34
C ASN A 478 -4.41 1.32 -0.80
N THR A 479 -3.52 0.59 -0.14
CA THR A 479 -3.34 0.60 1.33
C THR A 479 -2.15 1.45 1.77
N LEU A 480 -1.42 2.02 0.82
CA LEU A 480 -0.27 2.86 1.07
C LEU A 480 -0.72 4.27 1.48
N SER A 481 0.06 4.92 2.33
CA SER A 481 -0.07 6.36 2.57
C SER A 481 0.39 7.17 1.34
N GLY A 482 0.01 8.44 1.27
CA GLY A 482 0.45 9.33 0.19
C GLY A 482 1.97 9.40 0.06
N GLY A 483 2.69 9.56 1.18
CA GLY A 483 4.15 9.58 1.19
C GLY A 483 4.79 8.24 0.81
N GLU A 484 4.24 7.09 1.25
CA GLU A 484 4.72 5.76 0.81
C GLU A 484 4.57 5.61 -0.72
N SER A 485 3.41 6.01 -1.27
CA SER A 485 3.14 5.96 -2.71
C SER A 485 4.10 6.83 -3.50
N GLN A 486 4.35 8.05 -3.04
CA GLN A 486 5.28 8.99 -3.66
C GLN A 486 6.72 8.45 -3.69
N ARG A 487 7.19 7.89 -2.56
CA ARG A 487 8.54 7.29 -2.48
C ARG A 487 8.69 6.06 -3.39
N ILE A 488 7.64 5.25 -3.55
CA ILE A 488 7.63 4.15 -4.53
C ILE A 488 7.80 4.70 -5.96
N ASN A 489 7.10 5.78 -6.30
CA ASN A 489 7.24 6.42 -7.62
C ASN A 489 8.65 6.99 -7.83
N LEU A 490 9.24 7.58 -6.78
CA LEU A 490 10.63 8.05 -6.82
C LEU A 490 11.60 6.89 -7.11
N CYS A 491 11.43 5.74 -6.44
CA CYS A 491 12.23 4.54 -6.69
C CYS A 491 12.12 4.04 -8.15
N THR A 492 10.89 4.06 -8.69
CA THR A 492 10.66 3.66 -10.08
C THR A 492 11.35 4.61 -11.05
N SER A 493 11.32 5.92 -10.78
CA SER A 493 11.97 6.94 -11.58
C SER A 493 13.50 6.81 -11.56
N LEU A 494 14.10 6.52 -10.41
CA LEU A 494 15.52 6.20 -10.27
C LEU A 494 15.92 4.96 -11.10
N GLY A 495 15.09 3.91 -11.03
CA GLY A 495 15.31 2.69 -11.79
C GLY A 495 15.26 2.87 -13.32
N SER A 496 14.62 3.94 -13.82
CA SER A 496 14.54 4.24 -15.26
C SER A 496 15.83 4.80 -15.86
N SER A 497 16.80 5.21 -15.03
CA SER A 497 18.12 5.76 -15.45
C SER A 497 18.02 6.89 -16.48
N LEU A 498 16.97 7.71 -16.43
CA LEU A 498 16.81 8.87 -17.32
C LEU A 498 17.81 9.96 -16.93
N VAL A 499 18.48 10.52 -17.92
CA VAL A 499 19.52 11.56 -17.78
C VAL A 499 19.07 12.83 -18.48
N GLY A 500 19.41 13.99 -17.90
CA GLY A 500 19.09 15.30 -18.49
C GLY A 500 17.61 15.66 -18.43
N SER A 501 16.86 15.04 -17.51
CA SER A 501 15.43 15.29 -17.26
C SER A 501 15.20 16.27 -16.12
N LEU A 502 13.98 16.81 -16.05
CA LEU A 502 13.51 17.66 -14.95
C LEU A 502 12.57 16.83 -14.06
N TYR A 503 12.97 16.60 -12.84
CA TYR A 503 12.13 15.99 -11.81
C TYR A 503 11.50 17.05 -10.93
N ILE A 504 10.19 17.00 -10.75
CA ILE A 504 9.44 17.92 -9.88
C ILE A 504 8.73 17.08 -8.83
N LEU A 505 9.06 17.31 -7.55
CA LEU A 505 8.53 16.56 -6.41
C LEU A 505 7.71 17.50 -5.51
N ASP A 506 6.58 16.99 -5.00
CA ASP A 506 5.70 17.71 -4.09
C ASP A 506 5.85 17.15 -2.67
N GLU A 507 6.50 17.90 -1.79
CA GLU A 507 6.69 17.60 -0.37
C GLU A 507 7.10 16.13 -0.08
N PRO A 508 8.24 15.65 -0.63
CA PRO A 508 8.63 14.25 -0.51
C PRO A 508 9.02 13.83 0.92
N SER A 509 9.24 14.77 1.86
CA SER A 509 9.53 14.50 3.27
C SER A 509 8.30 14.13 4.10
N ILE A 510 7.09 14.21 3.56
CA ILE A 510 5.86 13.97 4.32
C ILE A 510 5.86 12.62 5.03
N GLY A 511 5.55 12.66 6.34
CA GLY A 511 5.48 11.47 7.19
C GLY A 511 6.82 10.79 7.42
N LEU A 512 7.93 11.46 7.13
CA LEU A 512 9.28 11.00 7.43
C LEU A 512 9.74 11.47 8.79
N HIS A 513 10.45 10.61 9.48
CA HIS A 513 11.31 10.99 10.60
C HIS A 513 12.61 11.63 10.07
N SER A 514 13.23 12.56 10.80
CA SER A 514 14.46 13.26 10.37
C SER A 514 15.56 12.29 9.87
N ARG A 515 15.74 11.14 10.52
CA ARG A 515 16.66 10.08 10.03
C ARG A 515 16.35 9.63 8.61
N ASP A 516 15.06 9.50 8.26
CA ASP A 516 14.66 9.03 6.93
C ASP A 516 14.69 10.18 5.92
N THR A 517 14.56 11.44 6.38
CA THR A 517 14.78 12.66 5.57
C THR A 517 16.22 12.74 5.09
N ASP A 518 17.22 12.47 5.95
CA ASP A 518 18.63 12.42 5.55
C ASP A 518 18.88 11.43 4.39
N ARG A 519 18.26 10.27 4.45
CA ARG A 519 18.34 9.26 3.37
C ARG A 519 17.70 9.77 2.08
N LEU A 520 16.53 10.40 2.19
CA LEU A 520 15.86 11.00 1.04
C LEU A 520 16.71 12.08 0.39
N ILE A 521 17.38 12.94 1.16
CA ILE A 521 18.31 13.96 0.65
C ILE A 521 19.44 13.29 -0.16
N HIS A 522 19.99 12.19 0.35
CA HIS A 522 21.02 11.44 -0.37
C HIS A 522 20.51 10.94 -1.73
N VAL A 523 19.33 10.36 -1.77
CA VAL A 523 18.66 9.89 -3.00
C VAL A 523 18.41 11.03 -4.00
N LEU A 524 17.95 12.19 -3.54
CA LEU A 524 17.73 13.37 -4.40
C LEU A 524 19.04 13.90 -4.98
N LYS A 525 20.13 13.87 -4.22
CA LYS A 525 21.47 14.23 -4.70
C LYS A 525 22.06 13.21 -5.68
N GLU A 526 21.79 11.92 -5.49
CA GLU A 526 22.14 10.90 -6.48
C GLU A 526 21.40 11.11 -7.80
N LEU A 527 20.09 11.42 -7.73
CA LEU A 527 19.30 11.77 -8.92
C LEU A 527 19.85 12.99 -9.66
N GLN A 528 20.30 14.00 -8.92
CA GLN A 528 21.00 15.17 -9.45
C GLN A 528 22.34 14.78 -10.10
N ALA A 529 23.14 13.95 -9.42
CA ALA A 529 24.47 13.53 -9.88
C ALA A 529 24.43 12.76 -11.22
N LEU A 530 23.29 12.14 -11.55
CA LEU A 530 23.01 11.54 -12.86
C LEU A 530 22.84 12.60 -13.98
N GLY A 531 22.96 13.90 -13.68
CA GLY A 531 22.82 14.99 -14.65
C GLY A 531 21.38 15.47 -14.83
N ASN A 532 20.51 15.25 -13.84
CA ASN A 532 19.13 15.72 -13.83
C ASN A 532 18.97 17.03 -13.06
N THR A 533 17.95 17.80 -13.41
CA THR A 533 17.49 18.94 -12.62
C THR A 533 16.40 18.45 -11.65
N VAL A 534 16.59 18.67 -10.36
CA VAL A 534 15.67 18.23 -9.33
C VAL A 534 15.04 19.45 -8.68
N VAL A 535 13.74 19.64 -8.87
CA VAL A 535 12.96 20.73 -8.27
C VAL A 535 12.02 20.14 -7.22
N VAL A 536 12.12 20.61 -5.99
CA VAL A 536 11.31 20.10 -4.86
C VAL A 536 10.53 21.23 -4.24
N VAL A 537 9.22 21.08 -4.12
CA VAL A 537 8.39 21.97 -3.28
C VAL A 537 8.46 21.43 -1.86
N GLU A 538 8.99 22.23 -0.92
CA GLU A 538 9.25 21.72 0.43
C GLU A 538 9.13 22.78 1.53
N HIS A 539 8.94 22.27 2.77
CA HIS A 539 8.88 23.03 4.00
C HIS A 539 9.87 22.53 5.07
N ASP A 540 10.49 21.37 4.82
CA ASP A 540 11.44 20.75 5.75
C ASP A 540 12.78 21.51 5.76
N GLU A 541 13.28 21.82 6.97
CA GLU A 541 14.51 22.60 7.16
C GLU A 541 15.74 21.86 6.60
N GLU A 542 15.84 20.56 6.80
CA GLU A 542 16.99 19.75 6.40
C GLU A 542 17.11 19.71 4.87
N ILE A 543 15.97 19.57 4.16
CA ILE A 543 15.91 19.59 2.70
C ILE A 543 16.24 20.97 2.14
N MET A 544 15.69 22.05 2.75
CA MET A 544 16.01 23.43 2.34
C MET A 544 17.49 23.76 2.50
N ARG A 545 18.11 23.31 3.59
CA ARG A 545 19.56 23.50 3.83
C ARG A 545 20.44 22.66 2.91
N ALA A 546 19.94 21.51 2.44
CA ALA A 546 20.67 20.62 1.55
C ALA A 546 20.59 21.02 0.08
N ALA A 547 19.71 21.97 -0.28
CA ALA A 547 19.54 22.47 -1.62
C ALA A 547 20.77 23.27 -2.11
N ASP A 548 21.03 23.20 -3.42
CA ASP A 548 22.00 24.09 -4.08
C ASP A 548 21.40 25.49 -4.26
N HIS A 549 20.13 25.54 -4.66
CA HIS A 549 19.41 26.78 -4.96
C HIS A 549 18.04 26.82 -4.26
N LEU A 550 17.70 27.94 -3.65
CA LEU A 550 16.44 28.16 -2.94
C LEU A 550 15.65 29.29 -3.60
N ILE A 551 14.38 29.01 -3.88
CA ILE A 551 13.40 29.98 -4.37
C ILE A 551 12.29 30.07 -3.31
N ASP A 552 12.12 31.25 -2.69
CA ASP A 552 11.08 31.46 -1.68
C ASP A 552 9.95 32.33 -2.25
N ILE A 553 8.72 31.83 -2.17
CA ILE A 553 7.51 32.49 -2.68
C ILE A 553 6.69 33.00 -1.50
N GLY A 554 6.38 34.28 -1.51
CA GLY A 554 5.64 34.92 -0.44
C GLY A 554 5.11 36.30 -0.84
N PRO A 555 5.06 37.26 0.12
CA PRO A 555 5.37 37.06 1.54
C PRO A 555 4.34 36.23 2.32
N ASP A 556 3.05 36.33 1.94
CA ASP A 556 1.92 35.68 2.60
C ASP A 556 1.16 34.73 1.64
N ALA A 557 0.00 34.27 2.05
CA ALA A 557 -0.85 33.37 1.29
C ALA A 557 -1.83 34.11 0.34
N GLY A 558 -2.31 33.45 -0.69
CA GLY A 558 -3.34 33.93 -1.60
C GLY A 558 -2.97 35.22 -2.30
N ARG A 559 -3.84 36.23 -2.25
CA ARG A 559 -3.60 37.55 -2.88
C ARG A 559 -2.39 38.31 -2.36
N LEU A 560 -2.04 38.09 -1.12
CA LEU A 560 -0.87 38.73 -0.47
C LEU A 560 0.44 38.00 -0.78
N GLY A 561 0.35 36.77 -1.34
CA GLY A 561 1.48 35.98 -1.84
C GLY A 561 1.76 36.18 -3.33
N GLY A 562 2.39 35.20 -3.94
CA GLY A 562 2.64 35.13 -5.38
C GLY A 562 3.81 35.98 -5.89
N GLU A 563 4.71 36.40 -5.02
CA GLU A 563 5.93 37.13 -5.36
C GLU A 563 7.17 36.33 -4.98
N ILE A 564 8.26 36.46 -5.71
CA ILE A 564 9.56 35.92 -5.31
C ILE A 564 10.15 36.84 -4.21
N VAL A 565 10.27 36.29 -3.00
CA VAL A 565 10.83 37.03 -1.86
C VAL A 565 12.30 36.72 -1.63
N PHE A 566 12.78 35.57 -2.11
CA PHE A 566 14.19 35.20 -2.17
C PHE A 566 14.45 34.29 -3.39
N ASP A 567 15.56 34.46 -4.07
CA ASP A 567 16.05 33.67 -5.19
C ASP A 567 17.57 33.70 -5.18
N GLY A 568 18.22 32.56 -4.87
CA GLY A 568 19.68 32.47 -4.74
C GLY A 568 20.17 31.16 -4.19
N ASP A 569 21.48 31.02 -4.10
CA ASP A 569 22.12 29.82 -3.56
C ASP A 569 21.82 29.67 -2.07
N ALA A 570 21.45 28.46 -1.64
CA ALA A 570 21.13 28.19 -0.24
C ALA A 570 22.31 28.44 0.71
N SER A 571 23.56 28.25 0.23
CA SER A 571 24.79 28.53 0.97
C SER A 571 25.06 30.04 1.23
N GLU A 572 24.43 30.91 0.43
CA GLU A 572 24.58 32.36 0.57
C GLU A 572 23.61 33.01 1.58
N ILE A 573 22.77 32.19 2.22
CA ILE A 573 21.84 32.67 3.25
C ILE A 573 22.61 33.03 4.50
N THR A 574 22.81 34.34 4.69
CA THR A 574 23.56 34.95 5.81
C THR A 574 22.74 36.03 6.48
N LYS A 575 23.21 36.53 7.65
CA LYS A 575 22.53 37.63 8.38
C LYS A 575 22.37 38.90 7.53
N SER A 576 23.15 39.08 6.45
CA SER A 576 22.97 40.15 5.48
C SER A 576 21.76 39.95 4.60
N SER A 577 21.36 38.71 4.35
CA SER A 577 20.17 38.35 3.56
C SER A 577 18.87 38.83 4.23
N LEU A 578 18.80 38.88 5.56
CA LEU A 578 17.66 39.46 6.30
C LEU A 578 17.37 40.91 5.93
N LYS A 579 18.44 41.71 5.71
CA LYS A 579 18.27 43.11 5.31
C LYS A 579 17.82 43.27 3.86
N LYS A 580 18.26 42.37 2.98
CA LYS A 580 17.91 42.39 1.55
C LYS A 580 16.52 41.83 1.30
N HIS A 581 16.13 40.81 2.10
CA HIS A 581 14.88 40.05 1.93
C HIS A 581 14.04 40.03 3.22
N PRO A 582 13.58 41.20 3.71
CA PRO A 582 12.88 41.32 5.00
C PRO A 582 11.51 40.61 5.01
N ASN A 583 10.96 40.31 3.85
CA ASN A 583 9.64 39.68 3.68
C ASN A 583 9.72 38.16 3.57
N SER A 584 10.93 37.54 3.51
CA SER A 584 11.09 36.10 3.48
C SER A 584 11.00 35.52 4.88
N TYR A 585 9.91 34.82 5.19
CA TYR A 585 9.78 34.06 6.43
C TYR A 585 10.76 32.87 6.42
N THR A 586 10.95 32.20 5.32
CA THR A 586 11.89 31.08 5.17
C THR A 586 13.31 31.48 5.60
N VAL A 587 13.83 32.61 5.10
CA VAL A 587 15.16 33.11 5.46
C VAL A 587 15.25 33.46 6.95
N LYS A 588 14.19 34.03 7.53
CA LYS A 588 14.17 34.38 8.96
C LYS A 588 14.26 33.14 9.85
N TYR A 589 13.50 32.08 9.53
CA TYR A 589 13.52 30.82 10.28
C TYR A 589 14.84 30.07 10.09
N LEU A 590 15.36 29.96 8.86
CA LEU A 590 16.65 29.32 8.58
C LEU A 590 17.84 30.00 9.29
N LEU A 591 17.74 31.29 9.60
CA LEU A 591 18.76 32.06 10.33
C LEU A 591 18.46 32.20 11.82
N HIS A 592 17.45 31.50 12.34
CA HIS A 592 17.02 31.57 13.75
C HIS A 592 16.69 33.00 14.23
N ASN A 593 16.23 33.87 13.30
CA ASN A 593 15.75 35.22 13.65
C ASN A 593 14.28 35.21 14.09
N GLU A 594 13.51 34.27 13.59
CA GLU A 594 12.20 33.89 14.09
C GLU A 594 12.24 32.40 14.42
N GLU A 595 11.68 32.00 15.56
CA GLU A 595 11.64 30.61 16.03
C GLU A 595 10.30 30.34 16.72
N ILE A 596 9.86 29.08 16.67
CA ILE A 596 8.76 28.62 17.51
C ILE A 596 9.34 28.45 18.93
N PRO A 597 8.83 29.20 19.94
CA PRO A 597 9.41 29.16 21.28
C PRO A 597 9.13 27.82 21.98
N VAL A 598 10.15 27.30 22.67
CA VAL A 598 9.96 26.15 23.58
C VAL A 598 9.15 26.65 24.80
N PRO A 599 8.08 25.96 25.22
CA PRO A 599 7.32 26.32 26.39
C PRO A 599 8.20 26.34 27.65
N GLN A 600 8.07 27.43 28.45
CA GLN A 600 8.88 27.61 29.69
C GLN A 600 8.58 26.55 30.76
N SER A 601 7.36 26.01 30.74
CA SER A 601 6.92 24.92 31.63
C SER A 601 5.96 24.00 30.89
N ARG A 602 6.02 22.70 31.20
CA ARG A 602 5.07 21.71 30.69
C ARG A 602 3.82 21.72 31.56
N ARG A 603 2.64 21.50 30.93
CA ARG A 603 1.37 21.41 31.67
C ARG A 603 1.38 20.18 32.57
N PRO A 604 1.07 20.32 33.88
CA PRO A 604 0.91 19.16 34.74
C PRO A 604 -0.38 18.38 34.40
N TRP A 605 -0.33 17.07 34.52
CA TRP A 605 -1.49 16.20 34.32
C TRP A 605 -1.63 15.24 35.50
N ASN A 606 -2.86 14.82 35.79
CA ASN A 606 -3.19 13.90 36.86
C ASN A 606 -4.18 12.81 36.44
N ARG A 607 -4.73 12.92 35.22
CA ARG A 607 -5.63 11.93 34.61
C ARG A 607 -4.99 11.36 33.37
N HIS A 608 -5.26 10.08 33.13
CA HIS A 608 -4.67 9.38 31.99
C HIS A 608 -5.51 8.17 31.57
N ILE A 609 -5.30 7.71 30.35
CA ILE A 609 -5.79 6.45 29.81
C ILE A 609 -4.60 5.53 29.60
N ASP A 610 -4.67 4.31 30.13
CA ASP A 610 -3.69 3.26 29.93
C ASP A 610 -4.17 2.30 28.83
N ILE A 611 -3.36 2.06 27.84
CA ILE A 611 -3.48 0.95 26.89
C ILE A 611 -2.59 -0.18 27.42
N LYS A 612 -3.16 -1.35 27.69
CA LYS A 612 -2.40 -2.50 28.18
C LYS A 612 -2.24 -3.56 27.12
N GLY A 613 -1.02 -4.06 26.97
CA GLY A 613 -0.66 -5.21 26.13
C GLY A 613 -1.00 -5.05 24.66
N ALA A 614 -0.73 -3.88 24.06
CA ALA A 614 -0.98 -3.62 22.64
C ALA A 614 -0.13 -4.52 21.74
N ARG A 615 -0.76 -5.33 20.82
CA ARG A 615 -0.08 -6.35 19.99
C ARG A 615 -0.42 -6.31 18.49
N MET A 616 -1.13 -5.29 18.05
CA MET A 616 -1.50 -5.17 16.65
C MET A 616 -0.29 -4.97 15.73
N ASN A 617 -0.24 -5.70 14.61
CA ASN A 617 0.85 -5.67 13.62
C ASN A 617 2.22 -5.95 14.25
N ASN A 618 3.13 -4.97 14.26
CA ASN A 618 4.48 -5.11 14.82
C ASN A 618 4.58 -4.76 16.31
N LEU A 619 3.51 -4.31 16.95
CA LEU A 619 3.51 -3.98 18.38
C LEU A 619 3.74 -5.23 19.24
N ARG A 620 4.64 -5.12 20.22
CA ARG A 620 5.16 -6.25 21.01
C ARG A 620 4.54 -6.38 22.41
N GLY A 621 3.25 -6.11 22.55
CA GLY A 621 2.57 -6.21 23.84
C GLY A 621 2.93 -5.03 24.76
N ILE A 622 3.02 -3.84 24.22
CA ILE A 622 3.44 -2.65 24.96
C ILE A 622 2.29 -2.07 25.82
N ASP A 623 2.69 -1.51 26.95
CA ASP A 623 1.83 -0.70 27.82
C ASP A 623 2.14 0.76 27.57
N VAL A 624 1.10 1.57 27.32
CA VAL A 624 1.25 3.00 27.02
C VAL A 624 0.25 3.81 27.82
N GLN A 625 0.74 4.88 28.44
CA GLN A 625 -0.06 5.83 29.21
C GLN A 625 -0.26 7.12 28.40
N ILE A 626 -1.50 7.57 28.27
CA ILE A 626 -1.88 8.77 27.52
C ILE A 626 -2.46 9.78 28.49
N PRO A 627 -1.73 10.86 28.80
CA PRO A 627 -2.20 11.95 29.65
C PRO A 627 -3.41 12.67 29.05
N LEU A 628 -4.32 13.13 29.91
CA LEU A 628 -5.50 13.91 29.53
C LEU A 628 -5.31 15.40 29.83
N ASN A 629 -6.03 16.28 29.11
CA ASN A 629 -6.02 17.75 29.23
C ASN A 629 -4.67 18.40 28.91
N VAL A 630 -3.82 17.73 28.14
CA VAL A 630 -2.51 18.21 27.69
C VAL A 630 -2.31 17.86 26.22
N MET A 631 -1.21 18.33 25.64
CA MET A 631 -0.75 17.93 24.30
C MET A 631 0.24 16.76 24.41
N THR A 632 -0.18 15.59 23.97
CA THR A 632 0.68 14.41 23.86
C THR A 632 1.06 14.15 22.40
N VAL A 633 2.34 13.94 22.14
CA VAL A 633 2.83 13.58 20.79
C VAL A 633 3.31 12.13 20.77
N VAL A 634 2.80 11.36 19.82
CA VAL A 634 3.27 9.99 19.52
C VAL A 634 4.20 10.05 18.33
N THR A 635 5.45 9.72 18.55
CA THR A 635 6.53 9.83 17.56
C THR A 635 7.30 8.53 17.40
N GLY A 636 8.35 8.54 16.59
CA GLY A 636 9.22 7.41 16.26
C GLY A 636 9.36 7.21 14.77
N VAL A 637 10.32 6.42 14.33
CA VAL A 637 10.63 6.19 12.91
C VAL A 637 9.46 5.65 12.10
N SER A 638 9.52 5.77 10.77
CA SER A 638 8.50 5.22 9.87
C SER A 638 8.37 3.70 10.06
N GLY A 639 7.12 3.21 10.20
CA GLY A 639 6.85 1.79 10.46
C GLY A 639 7.09 1.32 11.91
N SER A 640 7.33 2.21 12.90
CA SER A 640 7.51 1.84 14.32
C SER A 640 6.25 1.36 15.05
N GLY A 641 5.05 1.57 14.46
CA GLY A 641 3.78 1.09 15.03
C GLY A 641 2.83 2.19 15.53
N LYS A 642 3.12 3.47 15.32
CA LYS A 642 2.30 4.62 15.76
C LYS A 642 0.84 4.52 15.35
N SER A 643 0.58 4.34 14.06
CA SER A 643 -0.79 4.22 13.54
C SER A 643 -1.48 2.95 14.02
N SER A 644 -0.76 1.85 14.25
CA SER A 644 -1.29 0.63 14.85
C SER A 644 -1.77 0.87 16.28
N LEU A 645 -0.98 1.59 17.08
CA LEU A 645 -1.33 1.92 18.46
C LEU A 645 -2.55 2.86 18.54
N ILE A 646 -2.51 3.96 17.79
CA ILE A 646 -3.51 5.04 17.94
C ILE A 646 -4.75 4.78 17.09
N LYS A 647 -4.59 4.62 15.76
CA LYS A 647 -5.71 4.42 14.82
C LYS A 647 -6.28 3.00 14.87
N GLY A 648 -5.41 2.01 15.13
CA GLY A 648 -5.79 0.60 15.14
C GLY A 648 -6.34 0.10 16.49
N ILE A 649 -5.89 0.66 17.62
CA ILE A 649 -6.27 0.20 18.95
C ILE A 649 -7.02 1.29 19.74
N LEU A 650 -6.38 2.43 20.05
CA LEU A 650 -6.95 3.45 20.93
C LEU A 650 -8.28 4.01 20.43
N TYR A 651 -8.27 4.54 19.20
CA TYR A 651 -9.45 5.20 18.62
C TYR A 651 -10.68 4.28 18.55
N PRO A 652 -10.61 3.07 17.95
CA PRO A 652 -11.77 2.20 17.90
C PRO A 652 -12.18 1.65 19.28
N SER A 653 -11.25 1.48 20.21
CA SER A 653 -11.56 1.04 21.57
C SER A 653 -12.36 2.09 22.34
N LEU A 654 -11.95 3.36 22.25
CA LEU A 654 -12.69 4.47 22.89
C LEU A 654 -14.05 4.70 22.25
N LYS A 655 -14.15 4.66 20.90
CA LYS A 655 -15.44 4.75 20.19
C LYS A 655 -16.42 3.68 20.66
N ARG A 656 -15.98 2.44 20.83
CA ARG A 656 -16.82 1.36 21.35
C ARG A 656 -17.22 1.56 22.81
N HIS A 657 -16.29 2.02 23.64
CA HIS A 657 -16.61 2.36 25.04
C HIS A 657 -17.70 3.42 25.12
N LEU A 658 -17.69 4.41 24.24
CA LEU A 658 -18.70 5.45 24.11
C LEU A 658 -20.00 4.99 23.41
N GLY A 659 -20.12 3.72 23.00
CA GLY A 659 -21.31 3.17 22.35
C GLY A 659 -21.44 3.53 20.86
N GLU A 660 -20.39 4.08 20.24
CA GLU A 660 -20.39 4.43 18.82
C GLU A 660 -20.00 3.25 17.93
N VAL A 661 -20.59 3.19 16.73
CA VAL A 661 -20.27 2.17 15.72
C VAL A 661 -18.93 2.47 15.07
N CYS A 662 -17.99 1.54 15.18
CA CYS A 662 -16.67 1.63 14.56
C CYS A 662 -16.09 0.25 14.23
N ASP A 663 -14.98 0.22 13.54
CA ASP A 663 -14.23 -0.99 13.26
C ASP A 663 -13.78 -1.70 14.55
N ALA A 664 -13.50 -3.00 14.46
CA ALA A 664 -12.94 -3.75 15.57
C ALA A 664 -11.53 -3.22 15.92
N PRO A 665 -11.23 -2.98 17.20
CA PRO A 665 -9.87 -2.65 17.60
C PRO A 665 -8.92 -3.81 17.33
N GLY A 666 -7.64 -3.49 17.13
CA GLY A 666 -6.58 -4.48 17.07
C GLY A 666 -6.37 -5.19 18.41
N GLU A 667 -5.47 -6.15 18.46
CA GLU A 667 -5.21 -6.95 19.67
C GLU A 667 -4.58 -6.11 20.79
N TYR A 668 -5.21 -6.13 21.97
CA TYR A 668 -4.74 -5.50 23.19
C TYR A 668 -5.45 -6.13 24.41
N LEU A 669 -4.89 -6.01 25.60
CA LEU A 669 -5.50 -6.59 26.81
C LEU A 669 -6.68 -5.76 27.34
N GLY A 670 -6.63 -4.45 27.27
CA GLY A 670 -7.70 -3.58 27.72
C GLY A 670 -7.28 -2.11 27.85
N LEU A 671 -8.30 -1.25 28.06
CA LEU A 671 -8.11 0.14 28.49
C LEU A 671 -8.35 0.23 29.99
N GLN A 672 -7.57 1.06 30.68
CA GLN A 672 -7.67 1.36 32.10
C GLN A 672 -7.53 2.87 32.35
N GLY A 673 -7.74 3.31 33.58
CA GLY A 673 -7.59 4.71 33.98
C GLY A 673 -8.87 5.53 33.85
N ASP A 674 -8.74 6.82 33.54
CA ASP A 674 -9.84 7.78 33.55
C ASP A 674 -10.61 7.82 32.22
N ILE A 675 -11.01 6.67 31.68
CA ILE A 675 -11.65 6.56 30.37
C ILE A 675 -12.95 7.37 30.31
N ASP A 676 -13.74 7.35 31.39
CA ASP A 676 -15.03 8.06 31.51
C ASP A 676 -14.89 9.61 31.54
N ALA A 677 -13.67 10.11 31.72
CA ALA A 677 -13.39 11.55 31.62
C ALA A 677 -13.46 12.06 30.18
N VAL A 678 -13.37 11.18 29.19
CA VAL A 678 -13.53 11.48 27.77
C VAL A 678 -14.96 11.17 27.33
N LYS A 679 -15.66 12.18 26.79
CA LYS A 679 -17.05 12.03 26.32
C LYS A 679 -17.16 11.85 24.81
N HIS A 680 -16.20 12.37 24.05
CA HIS A 680 -16.13 12.23 22.61
C HIS A 680 -14.69 11.97 22.15
N VAL A 681 -14.54 11.27 21.05
CA VAL A 681 -13.25 11.03 20.41
C VAL A 681 -13.37 11.38 18.93
N GLU A 682 -12.51 12.29 18.48
CA GLU A 682 -12.50 12.74 17.09
C GLU A 682 -11.13 12.46 16.45
N PHE A 683 -11.16 11.82 15.29
CA PHE A 683 -9.95 11.52 14.50
C PHE A 683 -9.87 12.48 13.31
N VAL A 684 -8.88 13.36 13.33
CA VAL A 684 -8.66 14.38 12.30
C VAL A 684 -7.53 13.94 11.40
N ASP A 685 -7.90 13.36 10.26
CA ASP A 685 -6.98 12.89 9.22
C ASP A 685 -6.92 13.83 8.01
N GLN A 686 -6.02 13.55 7.07
CA GLN A 686 -5.82 14.29 5.83
C GLN A 686 -6.90 14.02 4.75
N ASN A 687 -7.87 13.12 5.01
CA ASN A 687 -8.91 12.84 4.05
C ASN A 687 -9.78 14.06 3.77
N PRO A 688 -10.28 14.24 2.54
CA PRO A 688 -11.20 15.33 2.19
C PRO A 688 -12.39 15.43 3.15
N ILE A 689 -12.85 16.65 3.43
CA ILE A 689 -14.00 16.95 4.31
C ILE A 689 -15.35 16.40 3.79
N GLY A 690 -15.36 15.82 2.60
CA GLY A 690 -16.52 15.13 2.02
C GLY A 690 -16.17 14.39 0.74
N LYS A 691 -16.95 13.37 0.43
CA LYS A 691 -16.77 12.52 -0.77
C LYS A 691 -17.33 13.14 -2.06
N SER A 692 -18.13 14.19 -1.93
CA SER A 692 -18.78 14.86 -3.06
C SER A 692 -17.91 15.99 -3.61
N THR A 693 -17.86 16.15 -4.93
CA THR A 693 -17.26 17.29 -5.62
C THR A 693 -17.87 18.66 -5.22
N ARG A 694 -18.97 18.65 -4.49
CA ARG A 694 -19.71 19.81 -3.98
C ARG A 694 -19.35 20.16 -2.53
N SER A 695 -18.55 19.34 -1.85
CA SER A 695 -18.10 19.64 -0.50
C SER A 695 -17.10 20.79 -0.51
N ASN A 696 -17.31 21.80 0.35
CA ASN A 696 -16.45 22.99 0.45
C ASN A 696 -16.33 23.49 1.90
N PRO A 697 -15.33 24.34 2.22
CA PRO A 697 -15.10 24.86 3.57
C PRO A 697 -16.31 25.58 4.17
N ALA A 698 -16.98 26.45 3.41
CA ALA A 698 -18.12 27.24 3.91
C ALA A 698 -19.31 26.35 4.35
N THR A 699 -19.58 25.27 3.60
CA THR A 699 -20.62 24.30 3.97
C THR A 699 -20.21 23.49 5.20
N TYR A 700 -18.94 23.11 5.30
CA TYR A 700 -18.46 22.29 6.40
C TYR A 700 -18.55 23.02 7.76
N VAL A 701 -18.12 24.28 7.82
CA VAL A 701 -18.26 25.11 9.04
C VAL A 701 -19.67 25.67 9.22
N LYS A 702 -20.64 25.29 8.35
CA LYS A 702 -22.05 25.73 8.36
C LYS A 702 -22.25 27.24 8.18
N ALA A 703 -21.26 27.95 7.67
CA ALA A 703 -21.41 29.37 7.32
C ALA A 703 -22.34 29.55 6.10
N TYR A 704 -22.32 28.59 5.18
CA TYR A 704 -23.13 28.64 3.96
C TYR A 704 -24.63 28.59 4.22
N ASP A 705 -25.09 27.94 5.29
CA ASP A 705 -26.52 27.93 5.65
C ASP A 705 -27.03 29.35 5.93
N ALA A 706 -26.30 30.13 6.73
CA ALA A 706 -26.63 31.51 7.02
C ALA A 706 -26.52 32.43 5.79
N ILE A 707 -25.58 32.15 4.88
CA ILE A 707 -25.43 32.86 3.61
C ILE A 707 -26.68 32.62 2.72
N ARG A 708 -27.15 31.37 2.64
CA ARG A 708 -28.35 31.05 1.85
C ARG A 708 -29.61 31.72 2.40
N ASP A 709 -29.77 31.77 3.71
CA ASP A 709 -30.88 32.45 4.37
C ASP A 709 -30.86 33.95 4.06
N LEU A 710 -29.67 34.59 4.14
CA LEU A 710 -29.48 36.01 3.80
C LEU A 710 -29.87 36.31 2.33
N TYR A 711 -29.52 35.41 1.39
CA TYR A 711 -29.90 35.58 -0.02
C TYR A 711 -31.42 35.37 -0.25
N ALA A 712 -32.04 34.46 0.50
CA ALA A 712 -33.51 34.25 0.44
C ALA A 712 -34.31 35.47 0.96
N GLU A 713 -33.72 36.25 1.88
CA GLU A 713 -34.33 37.47 2.41
C GLU A 713 -34.24 38.68 1.49
N GLN A 714 -33.48 38.59 0.39
CA GLN A 714 -33.35 39.71 -0.55
C GLN A 714 -34.70 40.01 -1.27
N PRO A 715 -34.97 41.29 -1.59
CA PRO A 715 -36.24 41.67 -2.20
C PRO A 715 -36.61 40.92 -3.49
N LEU A 716 -35.62 40.67 -4.36
CA LEU A 716 -35.86 39.91 -5.60
C LEU A 716 -36.19 38.44 -5.29
N SER A 717 -35.52 37.80 -4.29
CA SER A 717 -35.85 36.45 -3.88
C SER A 717 -37.29 36.32 -3.36
N GLN A 718 -37.75 37.31 -2.57
CA GLN A 718 -39.12 37.34 -2.09
C GLN A 718 -40.13 37.50 -3.20
N GLN A 719 -39.85 38.35 -4.20
CA GLN A 719 -40.70 38.53 -5.35
C GLN A 719 -40.83 37.29 -6.25
N MET A 720 -39.72 36.56 -6.40
CA MET A 720 -39.64 35.36 -7.21
C MET A 720 -40.03 34.08 -6.43
N GLY A 721 -40.25 34.18 -5.11
CA GLY A 721 -40.58 33.05 -4.25
C GLY A 721 -39.41 32.12 -4.01
N PHE A 722 -38.17 32.62 -4.13
CA PHE A 722 -36.98 31.82 -3.89
C PHE A 722 -36.73 31.67 -2.37
N THR A 723 -36.75 30.44 -1.91
CA THR A 723 -36.38 30.06 -0.54
C THR A 723 -34.86 29.77 -0.47
N SER A 724 -34.31 29.60 0.74
CA SER A 724 -32.89 29.23 0.95
C SER A 724 -32.46 27.95 0.22
N GLN A 725 -33.43 27.10 -0.13
CA GLN A 725 -33.17 25.89 -0.92
C GLN A 725 -32.72 26.19 -2.36
N TYR A 726 -33.19 27.27 -2.98
CA TYR A 726 -32.82 27.67 -4.34
C TYR A 726 -31.34 28.12 -4.43
N PHE A 727 -30.78 28.62 -3.35
CA PHE A 727 -29.37 28.97 -3.23
C PHE A 727 -28.48 27.80 -2.81
N SER A 728 -29.00 26.57 -2.83
CA SER A 728 -28.24 25.35 -2.54
C SER A 728 -27.78 24.65 -3.82
N PHE A 729 -26.49 24.44 -3.97
CA PHE A 729 -25.94 23.61 -5.06
C PHE A 729 -26.14 22.09 -4.82
N ASN A 730 -26.69 21.68 -3.66
CA ASN A 730 -26.99 20.29 -3.32
C ASN A 730 -28.45 19.89 -3.53
N ALA A 731 -29.37 20.88 -3.55
CA ALA A 731 -30.81 20.67 -3.71
C ALA A 731 -31.27 21.07 -5.11
N ASP A 732 -32.37 20.45 -5.60
CA ASP A 732 -32.99 20.81 -6.84
C ASP A 732 -33.76 22.15 -6.70
N GLY A 733 -33.90 22.85 -7.78
CA GLY A 733 -34.56 24.18 -7.88
C GLY A 733 -33.67 25.22 -8.51
N GLY A 734 -32.62 25.68 -7.81
CA GLY A 734 -31.76 26.74 -8.30
C GLY A 734 -30.43 26.30 -8.90
N ARG A 735 -30.00 25.06 -8.68
CA ARG A 735 -28.75 24.54 -9.23
C ARG A 735 -28.79 24.25 -10.71
N CYS A 736 -27.67 24.33 -11.40
CA CYS A 736 -27.53 23.89 -12.79
C CYS A 736 -27.93 22.41 -12.91
N GLU A 737 -28.75 22.07 -13.88
CA GLU A 737 -29.26 20.70 -14.06
C GLU A 737 -28.24 19.78 -14.70
N GLU A 738 -27.35 20.29 -15.54
CA GLU A 738 -26.31 19.51 -16.23
C GLU A 738 -25.20 19.07 -15.27
N CYS A 739 -24.51 20.01 -14.62
CA CYS A 739 -23.45 19.66 -13.64
C CYS A 739 -24.01 19.35 -12.23
N LYS A 740 -25.31 19.45 -12.02
CA LYS A 740 -25.99 19.22 -10.74
C LYS A 740 -25.37 20.03 -9.58
N GLY A 741 -24.93 21.26 -9.90
CA GLY A 741 -24.33 22.17 -8.92
C GLY A 741 -22.83 21.96 -8.65
N ALA A 742 -22.15 21.12 -9.41
CA ALA A 742 -20.71 20.95 -9.28
C ALA A 742 -19.89 22.07 -9.94
N GLY A 743 -20.43 22.72 -10.97
CA GLY A 743 -19.73 23.71 -11.82
C GLY A 743 -18.82 23.05 -12.85
N THR A 744 -18.48 21.80 -12.67
CA THR A 744 -17.58 21.02 -13.53
C THR A 744 -18.19 19.66 -13.87
N ILE A 745 -17.73 19.08 -14.99
CA ILE A 745 -18.08 17.72 -15.42
C ILE A 745 -16.78 16.91 -15.42
N THR A 746 -16.79 15.80 -14.69
CA THR A 746 -15.64 14.89 -14.65
C THR A 746 -15.83 13.77 -15.65
N VAL A 747 -14.87 13.63 -16.56
CA VAL A 747 -14.79 12.52 -17.51
C VAL A 747 -13.80 11.50 -16.98
N GLU A 748 -14.31 10.35 -16.53
CA GLU A 748 -13.47 9.26 -16.02
C GLU A 748 -12.68 8.60 -17.16
N MET A 749 -11.37 8.54 -17.02
CA MET A 749 -10.46 7.94 -17.99
C MET A 749 -9.93 6.61 -17.45
N GLN A 750 -10.11 5.51 -18.21
CA GLN A 750 -9.75 4.16 -17.72
C GLN A 750 -8.24 3.97 -17.46
N PHE A 751 -7.37 4.72 -18.15
CA PHE A 751 -5.90 4.54 -18.11
C PHE A 751 -5.11 5.81 -17.79
N MET A 752 -5.80 6.92 -17.50
CA MET A 752 -5.18 8.22 -17.21
C MET A 752 -5.94 8.92 -16.08
N ALA A 753 -5.40 10.03 -15.57
CA ALA A 753 -6.09 10.86 -14.61
C ALA A 753 -7.43 11.39 -15.20
N ASP A 754 -8.47 11.44 -14.36
CA ASP A 754 -9.78 11.94 -14.75
C ASP A 754 -9.68 13.38 -15.28
N LEU A 755 -10.35 13.67 -16.37
CA LEU A 755 -10.40 15.01 -16.96
C LEU A 755 -11.57 15.80 -16.36
N VAL A 756 -11.26 16.92 -15.73
CA VAL A 756 -12.27 17.84 -15.17
C VAL A 756 -12.47 19.00 -16.11
N LEU A 757 -13.66 19.09 -16.70
CA LEU A 757 -14.05 20.15 -17.64
C LEU A 757 -15.02 21.12 -16.98
N GLU A 758 -14.97 22.37 -17.35
CA GLU A 758 -15.97 23.37 -16.97
C GLU A 758 -17.33 23.01 -17.60
N CYS A 759 -18.40 23.16 -16.84
CA CYS A 759 -19.75 22.88 -17.34
C CYS A 759 -20.17 23.95 -18.39
N GLU A 760 -20.45 23.52 -19.60
CA GLU A 760 -20.82 24.42 -20.70
C GLU A 760 -22.17 25.15 -20.48
N ALA A 761 -23.11 24.54 -19.74
CA ALA A 761 -24.41 25.11 -19.47
C ALA A 761 -24.40 26.26 -18.46
N CYS A 762 -23.55 26.18 -17.43
CA CYS A 762 -23.48 27.22 -16.40
C CYS A 762 -22.14 27.96 -16.36
N HIS A 763 -21.21 27.66 -17.24
CA HIS A 763 -19.88 28.28 -17.29
C HIS A 763 -19.20 28.35 -15.90
N GLY A 764 -19.20 27.24 -15.18
CA GLY A 764 -18.62 27.14 -13.83
C GLY A 764 -19.47 27.74 -12.70
N HIS A 765 -20.52 28.48 -12.97
CA HIS A 765 -21.30 29.24 -11.97
C HIS A 765 -22.21 28.41 -11.06
N ARG A 766 -22.35 27.07 -11.30
CA ARG A 766 -23.12 26.13 -10.47
C ARG A 766 -24.63 26.30 -10.40
N PHE A 767 -25.17 27.50 -10.66
CA PHE A 767 -26.57 27.88 -10.51
C PHE A 767 -27.21 28.25 -11.86
N LYS A 768 -28.55 28.25 -11.88
CA LYS A 768 -29.31 28.80 -13.00
C LYS A 768 -29.18 30.33 -13.04
N HIS A 769 -29.37 30.91 -14.23
CA HIS A 769 -29.20 32.32 -14.46
C HIS A 769 -30.08 33.18 -13.53
N ASP A 770 -31.36 32.81 -13.36
CA ASP A 770 -32.31 33.54 -12.52
C ASP A 770 -31.86 33.67 -11.06
N ILE A 771 -31.18 32.66 -10.52
CA ILE A 771 -30.63 32.68 -9.16
C ILE A 771 -29.43 33.64 -9.05
N LEU A 772 -28.65 33.76 -10.13
CA LEU A 772 -27.48 34.66 -10.17
C LEU A 772 -27.88 36.14 -10.32
N GLU A 773 -29.16 36.45 -10.63
CA GLU A 773 -29.67 37.83 -10.62
C GLU A 773 -29.87 38.39 -9.21
N VAL A 774 -30.07 37.50 -8.22
CA VAL A 774 -30.20 37.91 -6.80
C VAL A 774 -28.85 38.39 -6.26
N ARG A 775 -28.84 39.61 -5.72
CA ARG A 775 -27.60 40.23 -5.22
C ARG A 775 -27.77 40.77 -3.81
N TYR A 776 -26.72 40.57 -3.02
CA TYR A 776 -26.48 41.22 -1.74
C TYR A 776 -25.19 42.05 -1.86
N HIS A 777 -25.28 43.37 -1.55
CA HIS A 777 -24.16 44.33 -1.75
C HIS A 777 -23.48 44.22 -3.12
N GLN A 778 -24.27 44.15 -4.17
CA GLN A 778 -23.87 44.05 -5.59
C GLN A 778 -23.24 42.70 -5.99
N LYS A 779 -23.15 41.72 -5.10
CA LYS A 779 -22.57 40.39 -5.35
C LYS A 779 -23.66 39.30 -5.38
N ASN A 780 -23.60 38.40 -6.36
CA ASN A 780 -24.47 37.23 -6.43
C ASN A 780 -23.88 36.08 -5.60
N ILE A 781 -24.61 34.96 -5.51
CA ILE A 781 -24.18 33.81 -4.68
C ILE A 781 -22.91 33.17 -5.21
N ASP A 782 -22.66 33.15 -6.52
CA ASP A 782 -21.43 32.61 -7.11
C ASP A 782 -20.24 33.53 -6.86
N ASP A 783 -20.41 34.86 -6.98
CA ASP A 783 -19.41 35.86 -6.63
C ASP A 783 -18.92 35.63 -5.16
N VAL A 784 -19.85 35.37 -4.24
CA VAL A 784 -19.55 35.10 -2.83
C VAL A 784 -18.80 33.78 -2.66
N LEU A 785 -19.20 32.71 -3.36
CA LEU A 785 -18.48 31.44 -3.30
C LEU A 785 -17.06 31.53 -3.86
N ASN A 786 -16.81 32.50 -4.75
CA ASN A 786 -15.48 32.77 -5.31
C ASN A 786 -14.63 33.74 -4.47
N MET A 787 -15.19 34.37 -3.42
CA MET A 787 -14.42 35.16 -2.46
C MET A 787 -13.52 34.26 -1.60
N THR A 788 -12.37 34.80 -1.22
CA THR A 788 -11.57 34.18 -0.16
C THR A 788 -12.25 34.35 1.20
N ILE A 789 -11.89 33.49 2.17
CA ILE A 789 -12.47 33.59 3.53
C ILE A 789 -12.24 34.98 4.14
N SER A 790 -11.03 35.55 4.00
CA SER A 790 -10.73 36.90 4.53
C SER A 790 -11.53 38.01 3.83
N GLU A 791 -11.74 37.91 2.51
CA GLU A 791 -12.62 38.85 1.77
C GLU A 791 -14.07 38.73 2.23
N ALA A 792 -14.54 37.49 2.42
CA ALA A 792 -15.89 37.23 2.87
C ALA A 792 -16.16 37.73 4.29
N ILE A 793 -15.20 37.61 5.21
CA ILE A 793 -15.30 38.21 6.56
C ILE A 793 -15.52 39.71 6.49
N THR A 794 -14.77 40.40 5.63
CA THR A 794 -14.94 41.84 5.41
C THR A 794 -16.27 42.15 4.71
N PHE A 795 -16.66 41.34 3.72
CA PHE A 795 -17.89 41.55 2.97
C PHE A 795 -19.17 41.38 3.80
N PHE A 796 -19.16 40.44 4.76
CA PHE A 796 -20.26 40.17 5.66
C PHE A 796 -20.13 40.90 7.00
N GLU A 797 -19.34 41.97 7.06
CA GLU A 797 -19.24 42.82 8.27
C GLU A 797 -20.65 43.26 8.71
N GLY A 798 -21.03 43.01 9.97
CA GLY A 798 -22.39 43.21 10.49
C GLY A 798 -23.29 41.96 10.48
N CYS A 799 -22.88 40.86 9.82
CA CYS A 799 -23.57 39.57 9.87
C CYS A 799 -22.85 38.59 10.82
N ASP A 800 -22.98 38.82 12.14
CA ASP A 800 -22.19 38.14 13.19
C ASP A 800 -22.17 36.65 13.06
N THR A 801 -23.28 36.00 12.69
CA THR A 801 -23.41 34.56 12.54
C THR A 801 -22.49 34.00 11.44
N ILE A 802 -22.34 34.73 10.35
CA ILE A 802 -21.49 34.35 9.21
C ILE A 802 -20.03 34.61 9.59
N VAL A 803 -19.74 35.83 10.05
CA VAL A 803 -18.39 36.26 10.39
C VAL A 803 -17.78 35.36 11.46
N LYS A 804 -18.50 35.03 12.53
CA LYS A 804 -18.01 34.18 13.62
C LYS A 804 -17.58 32.79 13.12
N ARG A 805 -18.33 32.19 12.21
CA ARG A 805 -18.00 30.87 11.61
C ARG A 805 -16.83 30.95 10.63
N LEU A 806 -16.74 32.02 9.84
CA LEU A 806 -15.63 32.20 8.90
C LEU A 806 -14.33 32.57 9.62
N LYS A 807 -14.40 33.31 10.74
CA LYS A 807 -13.23 33.72 11.55
C LYS A 807 -12.43 32.50 12.05
N THR A 808 -13.10 31.41 12.41
CA THR A 808 -12.40 30.17 12.82
C THR A 808 -11.53 29.57 11.72
N LEU A 809 -11.93 29.71 10.46
CA LEU A 809 -11.11 29.30 9.31
C LEU A 809 -9.90 30.23 9.14
N GLU A 810 -10.07 31.52 9.34
CA GLU A 810 -8.97 32.48 9.28
C GLU A 810 -7.98 32.26 10.42
N ASP A 811 -8.44 32.00 11.64
CA ASP A 811 -7.63 31.75 12.84
C ASP A 811 -6.71 30.53 12.70
N VAL A 812 -7.11 29.51 11.92
CA VAL A 812 -6.25 28.37 11.57
C VAL A 812 -5.41 28.59 10.30
N GLY A 813 -5.34 29.83 9.80
CA GLY A 813 -4.49 30.20 8.66
C GLY A 813 -5.06 29.86 7.28
N LEU A 814 -6.39 29.69 7.14
CA LEU A 814 -7.06 29.36 5.87
C LEU A 814 -7.76 30.57 5.20
N GLY A 815 -7.41 31.81 5.60
CA GLY A 815 -8.02 33.02 5.08
C GLY A 815 -7.95 33.18 3.56
N TYR A 816 -6.97 32.57 2.90
CA TYR A 816 -6.73 32.62 1.45
C TYR A 816 -7.61 31.68 0.62
N ILE A 817 -8.24 30.67 1.21
CA ILE A 817 -9.06 29.69 0.52
C ILE A 817 -10.39 30.32 0.12
N LYS A 818 -10.90 29.96 -1.07
CA LYS A 818 -12.23 30.41 -1.52
C LYS A 818 -13.33 29.66 -0.77
N LEU A 819 -14.42 30.35 -0.43
CA LEU A 819 -15.58 29.77 0.26
C LEU A 819 -16.14 28.52 -0.44
N GLY A 820 -16.25 28.56 -1.76
CA GLY A 820 -16.80 27.52 -2.60
C GLY A 820 -15.73 26.55 -3.16
N GLN A 821 -14.47 26.61 -2.68
CA GLN A 821 -13.40 25.72 -3.15
C GLN A 821 -13.74 24.27 -2.85
N ASN A 822 -13.61 23.41 -3.87
CA ASN A 822 -13.90 21.99 -3.75
C ASN A 822 -12.92 21.31 -2.76
N SER A 823 -13.42 20.48 -1.86
CA SER A 823 -12.60 19.78 -0.87
C SER A 823 -11.57 18.84 -1.50
N SER A 824 -11.82 18.33 -2.70
CA SER A 824 -10.86 17.49 -3.43
C SER A 824 -9.67 18.26 -4.01
N SER A 825 -9.77 19.59 -4.13
CA SER A 825 -8.70 20.47 -4.58
C SER A 825 -7.85 21.03 -3.41
N LEU A 826 -8.29 20.80 -2.17
CA LEU A 826 -7.55 21.17 -0.98
C LEU A 826 -6.44 20.17 -0.70
N SER A 827 -5.29 20.65 -0.23
CA SER A 827 -4.24 19.77 0.28
C SER A 827 -4.69 19.00 1.52
N GLY A 828 -4.00 17.93 1.88
CA GLY A 828 -4.28 17.14 3.08
C GLY A 828 -4.30 17.99 4.35
N GLY A 829 -3.29 18.86 4.52
CA GLY A 829 -3.19 19.78 5.66
C GLY A 829 -4.28 20.85 5.67
N GLU A 830 -4.71 21.36 4.51
CA GLU A 830 -5.83 22.30 4.42
C GLU A 830 -7.13 21.63 4.86
N ASN A 831 -7.40 20.40 4.41
CA ASN A 831 -8.56 19.62 4.84
C ASN A 831 -8.58 19.40 6.37
N GLN A 832 -7.44 19.07 6.97
CA GLN A 832 -7.32 18.93 8.43
C GLN A 832 -7.63 20.24 9.16
N ARG A 833 -7.09 21.37 8.69
CA ARG A 833 -7.33 22.70 9.29
C ARG A 833 -8.80 23.14 9.18
N VAL A 834 -9.49 22.79 8.08
CA VAL A 834 -10.95 23.01 7.98
C VAL A 834 -11.70 22.21 9.04
N LYS A 835 -11.31 20.94 9.27
CA LYS A 835 -11.89 20.12 10.36
C LYS A 835 -11.62 20.74 11.72
N LEU A 836 -10.39 21.19 11.96
CA LEU A 836 -9.99 21.87 13.21
C LEU A 836 -10.80 23.14 13.44
N ALA A 837 -10.96 23.99 12.42
CA ALA A 837 -11.76 25.23 12.49
C ALA A 837 -13.23 24.94 12.88
N TYR A 838 -13.82 23.87 12.36
CA TYR A 838 -15.16 23.46 12.74
C TYR A 838 -15.29 23.14 14.22
N PHE A 839 -14.31 22.44 14.82
CA PHE A 839 -14.32 22.12 16.24
C PHE A 839 -14.07 23.36 17.11
N ILE A 840 -13.19 24.24 16.73
CA ILE A 840 -12.94 25.51 17.43
C ILE A 840 -14.20 26.38 17.47
N GLY A 841 -14.99 26.37 16.38
CA GLY A 841 -16.21 27.16 16.24
C GLY A 841 -17.40 26.69 17.09
N ARG A 842 -17.32 25.53 17.74
CA ARG A 842 -18.40 25.03 18.61
C ARG A 842 -18.29 25.64 20.01
N GLU A 843 -19.36 26.24 20.52
CA GLU A 843 -19.40 26.96 21.81
C GLU A 843 -19.48 26.07 23.05
N GLN A 844 -20.19 24.95 22.94
CA GLN A 844 -20.34 23.98 24.05
C GLN A 844 -19.86 22.63 23.57
N GLN A 845 -18.75 22.16 24.12
CA GLN A 845 -18.24 20.82 23.87
C GLN A 845 -17.95 20.14 25.20
N GLU A 846 -18.43 18.90 25.31
CA GLU A 846 -18.00 18.01 26.37
C GLU A 846 -16.52 17.64 26.21
N PRO A 847 -15.81 17.21 27.26
CA PRO A 847 -14.41 16.83 27.16
C PRO A 847 -14.16 15.83 26.01
N THR A 848 -13.37 16.25 25.04
CA THR A 848 -13.12 15.50 23.79
C THR A 848 -11.64 15.18 23.68
N LEU A 849 -11.33 13.95 23.27
CA LEU A 849 -9.99 13.58 22.83
C LEU A 849 -9.88 13.80 21.32
N PHE A 850 -9.11 14.79 20.91
CA PHE A 850 -8.79 15.03 19.51
C PHE A 850 -7.50 14.29 19.13
N ILE A 851 -7.56 13.46 18.11
CA ILE A 851 -6.42 12.74 17.57
C ILE A 851 -6.10 13.31 16.19
N PHE A 852 -4.91 13.88 16.04
CA PHE A 852 -4.41 14.45 14.79
C PHE A 852 -3.34 13.54 14.19
N ASP A 853 -3.49 13.23 12.89
CA ASP A 853 -2.55 12.39 12.13
C ASP A 853 -1.73 13.28 11.19
N GLU A 854 -0.45 13.53 11.53
CA GLU A 854 0.50 14.36 10.79
C GLU A 854 -0.06 15.76 10.41
N PRO A 855 -0.47 16.59 11.40
CA PRO A 855 -1.13 17.86 11.10
C PRO A 855 -0.20 18.96 10.56
N THR A 856 1.10 18.76 10.55
CA THR A 856 2.08 19.71 9.98
C THR A 856 2.32 19.52 8.49
N THR A 857 1.67 18.55 7.87
CA THR A 857 1.79 18.28 6.43
C THR A 857 1.51 19.54 5.61
N GLY A 858 2.48 19.95 4.76
CA GLY A 858 2.36 21.13 3.91
C GLY A 858 2.39 22.46 4.65
N LEU A 859 2.84 22.50 5.91
CA LEU A 859 2.92 23.70 6.70
C LEU A 859 4.33 24.25 6.77
N HIS A 860 4.46 25.55 6.48
CA HIS A 860 5.64 26.31 6.81
C HIS A 860 5.72 26.58 8.33
N PHE A 861 6.90 26.84 8.88
CA PHE A 861 7.12 27.14 10.32
C PHE A 861 6.15 28.19 10.87
N HIS A 862 5.89 29.25 10.11
CA HIS A 862 4.93 30.29 10.46
C HIS A 862 3.50 29.76 10.65
N ASP A 863 3.07 28.80 9.83
CA ASP A 863 1.74 28.18 9.92
C ASP A 863 1.66 27.16 11.07
N ILE A 864 2.78 26.48 11.41
CA ILE A 864 2.87 25.60 12.57
C ILE A 864 2.60 26.36 13.88
N GLN A 865 3.08 27.58 13.98
CA GLN A 865 2.81 28.42 15.14
C GLN A 865 1.31 28.72 15.32
N LYS A 866 0.58 29.00 14.22
CA LYS A 866 -0.88 29.18 14.25
C LYS A 866 -1.60 27.90 14.69
N LEU A 867 -1.12 26.74 14.21
CA LEU A 867 -1.66 25.44 14.59
C LEU A 867 -1.48 25.17 16.09
N LEU A 868 -0.32 25.46 16.65
CA LEU A 868 -0.03 25.34 18.09
C LEU A 868 -0.97 26.23 18.93
N HIS A 869 -1.20 27.48 18.53
CA HIS A 869 -2.18 28.35 19.19
C HIS A 869 -3.60 27.78 19.16
N ALA A 870 -3.99 27.15 18.06
CA ALA A 870 -5.29 26.47 17.94
C ALA A 870 -5.40 25.27 18.89
N PHE A 871 -4.33 24.49 19.06
CA PHE A 871 -4.27 23.39 20.03
C PHE A 871 -4.37 23.92 21.47
N ASP A 872 -3.64 24.98 21.81
CA ASP A 872 -3.70 25.63 23.12
C ASP A 872 -5.12 26.12 23.44
N ALA A 873 -5.83 26.68 22.47
CA ALA A 873 -7.21 27.11 22.62
C ALA A 873 -8.17 25.95 22.94
N LEU A 874 -7.98 24.78 22.33
CA LEU A 874 -8.76 23.57 22.63
C LEU A 874 -8.42 23.01 24.02
N ILE A 875 -7.14 22.92 24.39
CA ILE A 875 -6.70 22.44 25.70
C ILE A 875 -7.25 23.34 26.82
N SER A 876 -7.23 24.66 26.62
CA SER A 876 -7.77 25.65 27.59
C SER A 876 -9.28 25.50 27.85
N ARG A 877 -10.00 24.85 26.90
CA ARG A 877 -11.44 24.51 27.03
C ARG A 877 -11.67 23.13 27.69
N GLY A 878 -10.61 22.44 28.14
CA GLY A 878 -10.69 21.15 28.80
C GLY A 878 -10.64 19.93 27.87
N HIS A 879 -10.18 20.10 26.62
CA HIS A 879 -9.98 19.01 25.68
C HIS A 879 -8.58 18.42 25.80
N THR A 880 -8.40 17.22 25.29
CA THR A 880 -7.12 16.51 25.17
C THR A 880 -6.68 16.48 23.72
N ILE A 881 -5.41 16.78 23.47
CA ILE A 881 -4.81 16.74 22.12
C ILE A 881 -3.79 15.61 22.06
N LEU A 882 -3.99 14.68 21.15
CA LEU A 882 -3.07 13.60 20.84
C LEU A 882 -2.63 13.75 19.38
N VAL A 883 -1.34 13.88 19.14
CA VAL A 883 -0.79 14.13 17.80
C VAL A 883 0.15 13.01 17.42
N ILE A 884 -0.04 12.41 16.24
CA ILE A 884 0.94 11.53 15.62
C ILE A 884 1.82 12.40 14.74
N GLU A 885 3.11 12.54 15.06
CA GLU A 885 3.98 13.51 14.40
C GLU A 885 5.45 13.11 14.36
N HIS A 886 6.14 13.68 13.35
CA HIS A 886 7.59 13.57 13.17
C HIS A 886 8.29 14.92 13.22
N ASN A 887 7.54 16.03 13.06
CA ASN A 887 8.08 17.37 13.01
C ASN A 887 8.62 17.80 14.39
N MET A 888 9.91 18.13 14.46
CA MET A 888 10.60 18.48 15.69
C MET A 888 10.05 19.78 16.34
N GLU A 889 9.48 20.68 15.56
CA GLU A 889 8.87 21.91 16.05
C GLU A 889 7.59 21.65 16.88
N ILE A 890 6.80 20.66 16.53
CA ILE A 890 5.65 20.18 17.32
C ILE A 890 6.12 19.39 18.54
N ILE A 891 7.08 18.47 18.34
CA ILE A 891 7.57 17.59 19.40
C ILE A 891 8.17 18.39 20.53
N LYS A 892 8.98 19.44 20.24
CA LYS A 892 9.58 20.30 21.27
C LYS A 892 8.54 21.10 22.08
N CYS A 893 7.35 21.32 21.52
CA CYS A 893 6.26 22.05 22.17
C CYS A 893 5.29 21.14 22.96
N ALA A 894 5.42 19.80 22.85
CA ALA A 894 4.55 18.86 23.53
C ALA A 894 4.70 18.90 25.06
N ASP A 895 3.62 18.59 25.79
CA ASP A 895 3.68 18.39 27.24
C ASP A 895 4.19 16.99 27.57
N HIS A 896 3.83 16.01 26.72
CA HIS A 896 4.23 14.62 26.87
C HIS A 896 4.55 14.00 25.49
N VAL A 897 5.57 13.17 25.41
CA VAL A 897 6.00 12.49 24.18
C VAL A 897 6.03 10.99 24.43
N ILE A 898 5.52 10.23 23.49
CA ILE A 898 5.56 8.77 23.46
C ILE A 898 6.36 8.38 22.23
N ASP A 899 7.57 7.86 22.42
CA ASP A 899 8.48 7.46 21.33
C ASP A 899 8.46 5.96 21.11
N LEU A 900 8.08 5.53 19.89
CA LEU A 900 8.01 4.13 19.49
C LEU A 900 9.18 3.76 18.58
N GLY A 901 9.80 2.62 18.83
CA GLY A 901 10.96 2.19 18.07
C GLY A 901 11.49 0.82 18.48
N PRO A 902 12.85 0.65 18.47
CA PRO A 902 13.86 1.63 18.01
C PRO A 902 13.94 1.80 16.50
N ASP A 903 13.36 0.89 15.70
CA ASP A 903 13.37 0.93 14.23
C ASP A 903 11.98 0.62 13.67
N GLY A 904 11.82 0.54 12.35
CA GLY A 904 10.59 0.16 11.67
C GLY A 904 10.43 -1.36 11.49
N GLY A 905 9.19 -1.79 11.22
CA GLY A 905 8.87 -3.20 10.93
C GLY A 905 9.15 -4.15 12.10
N ASP A 906 9.79 -5.29 11.80
CA ASP A 906 10.06 -6.34 12.80
C ASP A 906 10.99 -5.91 13.94
N LYS A 907 11.82 -4.90 13.75
CA LYS A 907 12.72 -4.36 14.78
C LYS A 907 12.06 -3.26 15.62
N GLY A 908 10.86 -2.81 15.22
CA GLY A 908 10.07 -1.80 15.91
C GLY A 908 9.07 -2.39 16.90
N GLY A 909 8.04 -1.58 17.20
CA GLY A 909 6.90 -2.01 17.99
C GLY A 909 7.10 -2.01 19.50
N ASN A 910 8.20 -1.44 20.00
CA ASN A 910 8.46 -1.26 21.41
C ASN A 910 8.22 0.20 21.83
N LEU A 911 7.88 0.41 23.07
CA LEU A 911 7.94 1.73 23.71
C LEU A 911 9.39 2.01 24.07
N VAL A 912 10.03 3.00 23.43
CA VAL A 912 11.41 3.40 23.73
C VAL A 912 11.45 4.25 24.99
N ILE A 913 10.63 5.31 25.01
CA ILE A 913 10.47 6.20 26.16
C ILE A 913 9.11 6.89 26.10
N ALA A 914 8.56 7.22 27.27
CA ALA A 914 7.43 8.13 27.45
C ALA A 914 7.80 9.13 28.54
N GLY A 915 7.67 10.43 28.24
CA GLY A 915 8.05 11.50 29.16
C GLY A 915 7.98 12.89 28.53
N THR A 916 8.56 13.87 29.17
CA THR A 916 8.67 15.22 28.59
C THR A 916 9.67 15.24 27.44
N PRO A 917 9.60 16.23 26.53
CA PRO A 917 10.58 16.38 25.45
C PRO A 917 12.03 16.40 25.95
N GLU A 918 12.29 17.01 27.12
CA GLU A 918 13.59 17.09 27.74
C GLU A 918 14.11 15.71 28.23
N GLU A 919 13.19 14.85 28.70
CA GLU A 919 13.52 13.46 29.10
C GLU A 919 13.83 12.62 27.87
N VAL A 920 13.05 12.77 26.82
CA VAL A 920 13.27 12.08 25.52
C VAL A 920 14.61 12.48 24.91
N ALA A 921 14.97 13.76 24.92
CA ALA A 921 16.27 14.24 24.42
C ALA A 921 17.48 13.70 25.19
N ARG A 922 17.29 13.26 26.46
CA ARG A 922 18.35 12.64 27.27
C ARG A 922 18.46 11.13 27.07
N CYS A 923 17.46 10.51 26.45
CA CYS A 923 17.44 9.06 26.22
C CYS A 923 18.35 8.71 25.04
N GLY A 924 19.44 7.98 25.29
CA GLY A 924 20.39 7.58 24.25
C GLY A 924 19.83 6.62 23.21
N ASP A 925 18.81 5.81 23.58
CA ASP A 925 18.17 4.84 22.70
C ASP A 925 17.08 5.46 21.80
N SER A 926 16.68 6.71 22.09
CA SER A 926 15.69 7.43 21.30
C SER A 926 16.32 8.12 20.09
N LEU A 927 15.98 7.66 18.89
CA LEU A 927 16.39 8.35 17.66
C LEU A 927 15.74 9.73 17.57
N THR A 928 14.47 9.85 17.95
CA THR A 928 13.79 11.15 18.04
C THR A 928 14.53 12.10 19.01
N GLY A 929 14.97 11.58 20.17
CA GLY A 929 15.70 12.33 21.18
C GLY A 929 17.01 12.93 20.67
N GLN A 930 17.71 12.23 19.80
CA GLN A 930 18.96 12.70 19.20
C GLN A 930 18.74 13.98 18.38
N TYR A 931 17.72 14.02 17.51
CA TYR A 931 17.40 15.21 16.70
C TYR A 931 16.72 16.32 17.53
N LEU A 932 15.96 15.94 18.58
CA LEU A 932 15.27 16.88 19.44
C LEU A 932 16.23 17.71 20.31
N LYS A 933 17.37 17.15 20.67
CA LYS A 933 18.37 17.79 21.53
C LYS A 933 18.81 19.17 21.03
N ASP A 934 19.05 19.28 19.72
CA ASP A 934 19.49 20.52 19.08
C ASP A 934 18.39 21.59 19.01
N LYS A 935 17.11 21.15 19.11
CA LYS A 935 15.94 22.05 19.08
C LYS A 935 15.46 22.52 20.45
N LEU A 936 15.96 21.93 21.53
CA LEU A 936 15.66 22.33 22.93
C LEU A 936 16.73 23.26 23.53
N THR A 937 17.90 23.39 22.90
CA THR A 937 18.99 24.28 23.28
C THR A 937 18.80 25.62 22.63
#